data_5d4fe363a7fdb41d2c802225b4e625b1
#
_entry.id   5d4fe363a7fdb41d2c802225b4e625b1
#
_cell.length_a   1.000
_cell.length_b   1.000
_cell.length_c   1.000
_cell.angle_alpha   90.00
_cell.angle_beta   90.00
_cell.angle_gamma   90.00
#
_symmetry.space_group_name_H-M   'P 1'
#
loop_
_entity.id
_entity.type
_entity.pdbx_description
1 polymer ?
#
loop_
_entity_poly.entity_id
_entity_poly.type
_entity_poly.pdbx_seq_one_letter_code
_entity_poly.pdbx_strand_id
1 'polypeptide(L)'
;MRRALLFGVVACAYVTLAVIKTIPLARKFTTHLPSDLGDPLLTTWIMAWGSHALAHHPFSLFDANLLYPLNRTLAFSDHLLGVLPVFAPVYAATGNPIAAANTVFLLSFALSAFAAFCLTYMLTRAPWPSFLAGLLFGFAPFRFGQLSHMQLLNFFWCPLALLSLFTFLQTRRRAALAFFGLFYCLQILSSAYLAFMTSVAVIVVVMVFAVAVDRSVSRWDMVRPALVCVAAMMVVLVPTHLPYLAVHRAWDATWTPRAMVGMSADLRSYVSAPPLLTDAYASLLRFSDRPGGHELRLFPGLVMPVLALLGGMGTVRSVAAPAARAVRIIFGVLCGVAIILSLGPYLVIPGTARIPLPYLALHYVVPGWAGMRVPARFALLAVLAATPLAALGAIWIGERIARSRGVQRWNAWVPAFVSLALAALFLGELGMKPLPLVTSPMEPEVPRVYSWLASTGTGPLLELPLDPPSDQRYSLLSTIHWRPIVNGRSGFMPSILDDLRAALATFPAPRALQYAAAIGLGTIVVHTGHISVDQLARLRVAEAAGSVHRVATSGEDLAYRIGGSPVAALLSVDVAVPPILRAGRQSRLGLRVRASGGAAWVQRRPQGLSTVILEWDRNGGGRTIRQEARVALPLVVTADEEIPVSLRAHAPGAGQYMLRVSIPAMGLVAPAQSVTVMAGGLDTGDRPGASLVAAYEVERPHGELQGDRATFMRLAVTAINQGEAIWLSNASRNGEMTLQCRWLGTGASADAEDSLVRVAYEVFPGQRYTFHLEIPLPRQQGNHILEVGLASEGVGPFASLGSDPLRLTVHVR
;
A
#
# COMPACT_ATOMS: atom_id res chain seq x y z
N MET A 1 8.90 -24.74 38.42
CA MET A 1 10.31 -24.38 38.14
C MET A 1 10.80 -24.91 36.79
N ARG A 2 10.81 -26.24 36.48
CA ARG A 2 11.34 -26.80 35.20
C ARG A 2 10.69 -26.22 33.92
N ARG A 3 9.36 -25.96 33.92
CA ARG A 3 8.67 -25.35 32.76
C ARG A 3 9.07 -23.88 32.55
N ALA A 4 9.13 -23.07 33.60
CA ALA A 4 9.54 -21.67 33.50
C ALA A 4 10.97 -21.56 32.95
N LEU A 5 11.87 -22.43 33.40
CA LEU A 5 13.23 -22.50 32.89
C LEU A 5 13.26 -22.85 31.39
N LEU A 6 12.47 -23.86 30.95
CA LEU A 6 12.37 -24.20 29.53
C LEU A 6 11.92 -23.00 28.68
N PHE A 7 10.86 -22.31 29.11
CA PHE A 7 10.36 -21.13 28.36
C PHE A 7 11.38 -20.00 28.32
N GLY A 8 12.11 -19.75 29.43
CA GLY A 8 13.18 -18.76 29.47
C GLY A 8 14.34 -19.10 28.54
N VAL A 9 14.81 -20.34 28.55
CA VAL A 9 15.88 -20.82 27.65
C VAL A 9 15.46 -20.70 26.17
N VAL A 10 14.24 -21.09 25.83
CA VAL A 10 13.70 -20.99 24.46
C VAL A 10 13.58 -19.55 24.02
N ALA A 11 13.10 -18.66 24.88
CA ALA A 11 13.01 -17.22 24.59
C ALA A 11 14.39 -16.62 24.32
N CYS A 12 15.37 -16.91 25.21
CA CYS A 12 16.75 -16.46 25.03
C CYS A 12 17.37 -16.99 23.72
N ALA A 13 17.12 -18.26 23.38
CA ALA A 13 17.61 -18.86 22.14
C ALA A 13 17.07 -18.13 20.90
N TYR A 14 15.76 -17.80 20.87
CA TYR A 14 15.19 -17.06 19.74
C TYR A 14 15.67 -15.60 19.66
N VAL A 15 15.87 -14.92 20.80
CA VAL A 15 16.46 -13.58 20.80
C VAL A 15 17.90 -13.64 20.26
N THR A 16 18.69 -14.59 20.72
CA THR A 16 20.07 -14.78 20.23
C THR A 16 20.09 -15.05 18.72
N LEU A 17 19.20 -15.92 18.23
CA LEU A 17 19.07 -16.19 16.79
C LEU A 17 18.61 -14.95 16.01
N ALA A 18 17.70 -14.14 16.57
CA ALA A 18 17.27 -12.89 15.93
C ALA A 18 18.45 -11.92 15.79
N VAL A 19 19.27 -11.76 16.85
CA VAL A 19 20.49 -10.93 16.80
C VAL A 19 21.47 -11.46 15.75
N ILE A 20 21.75 -12.77 15.74
CA ILE A 20 22.69 -13.39 14.80
C ILE A 20 22.22 -13.21 13.34
N LYS A 21 20.93 -13.47 13.07
CA LYS A 21 20.38 -13.39 11.70
C LYS A 21 20.17 -11.97 11.20
N THR A 22 20.22 -10.98 12.08
CA THR A 22 20.10 -9.56 11.73
C THR A 22 21.41 -8.78 11.84
N ILE A 23 22.56 -9.45 12.05
CA ILE A 23 23.88 -8.82 11.94
C ILE A 23 24.00 -8.21 10.52
N PRO A 24 24.40 -6.92 10.35
CA PRO A 24 25.14 -6.06 11.30
C PRO A 24 24.28 -5.06 12.12
N LEU A 25 22.95 -5.22 12.17
CA LEU A 25 22.06 -4.26 12.85
C LEU A 25 22.48 -4.00 14.32
N ALA A 26 22.87 -5.04 15.06
CA ALA A 26 23.26 -4.91 16.47
C ALA A 26 24.40 -3.90 16.71
N ARG A 27 25.30 -3.71 15.72
CA ARG A 27 26.41 -2.75 15.80
C ARG A 27 26.02 -1.32 15.42
N LYS A 28 24.88 -1.16 14.74
CA LYS A 28 24.39 0.10 14.19
C LYS A 28 22.95 0.41 14.65
N PHE A 29 22.62 -0.09 15.84
CA PHE A 29 21.27 -0.21 16.36
C PHE A 29 20.54 1.13 16.54
N THR A 30 21.29 2.20 16.83
CA THR A 30 20.75 3.55 17.07
C THR A 30 20.77 4.45 15.85
N THR A 31 21.42 4.03 14.77
CA THR A 31 21.82 4.90 13.65
C THR A 31 21.35 4.44 12.28
N HIS A 32 21.02 3.16 12.11
CA HIS A 32 20.63 2.59 10.81
C HIS A 32 19.30 1.86 10.92
N LEU A 33 18.58 1.84 9.79
CA LEU A 33 17.35 1.05 9.61
C LEU A 33 17.60 -0.11 8.64
N PRO A 34 16.88 -1.23 8.79
CA PRO A 34 16.94 -2.33 7.85
C PRO A 34 16.23 -2.00 6.55
N SER A 35 16.73 -2.53 5.42
CA SER A 35 16.21 -2.47 4.07
C SER A 35 16.44 -1.13 3.35
N ASP A 36 15.56 -0.14 3.49
CA ASP A 36 15.55 1.11 2.72
C ASP A 36 15.05 2.29 3.56
N LEU A 37 15.02 3.49 2.98
CA LEU A 37 14.48 4.70 3.62
C LEU A 37 13.02 4.99 3.21
N GLY A 38 12.28 3.96 2.78
CA GLY A 38 10.87 4.06 2.44
C GLY A 38 9.95 3.79 3.63
N ASP A 39 9.27 2.66 3.60
CA ASP A 39 8.35 2.23 4.65
C ASP A 39 8.97 2.13 6.05
N PRO A 40 10.26 1.77 6.24
CA PRO A 40 10.88 1.81 7.56
C PRO A 40 10.87 3.19 8.21
N LEU A 41 11.09 4.29 7.46
CA LEU A 41 10.97 5.66 8.01
C LEU A 41 9.52 5.99 8.37
N LEU A 42 8.59 5.66 7.49
CA LEU A 42 7.16 5.88 7.73
C LEU A 42 6.68 5.13 8.98
N THR A 43 6.98 3.85 9.10
CA THR A 43 6.54 3.05 10.25
C THR A 43 7.20 3.49 11.56
N THR A 44 8.46 3.92 11.51
CA THR A 44 9.15 4.52 12.67
C THR A 44 8.46 5.81 13.11
N TRP A 45 8.17 6.71 12.16
CA TRP A 45 7.42 7.93 12.45
C TRP A 45 6.01 7.63 13.01
N ILE A 46 5.27 6.68 12.42
CA ILE A 46 3.92 6.28 12.91
C ILE A 46 3.97 5.85 14.38
N MET A 47 4.93 5.02 14.76
CA MET A 47 5.08 4.56 16.14
C MET A 47 5.51 5.70 17.09
N ALA A 48 6.39 6.58 16.63
CA ALA A 48 6.80 7.76 17.38
C ALA A 48 5.63 8.73 17.56
N TRP A 49 4.87 9.01 16.49
CA TRP A 49 3.64 9.80 16.58
C TRP A 49 2.61 9.18 17.52
N GLY A 50 2.35 7.88 17.39
CA GLY A 50 1.42 7.17 18.27
C GLY A 50 1.81 7.29 19.75
N SER A 51 3.10 7.16 20.05
CA SER A 51 3.62 7.33 21.42
C SER A 51 3.46 8.77 21.90
N HIS A 52 3.81 9.76 21.07
CA HIS A 52 3.68 11.18 21.38
C HIS A 52 2.21 11.59 21.58
N ALA A 53 1.34 11.24 20.63
CA ALA A 53 -0.06 11.63 20.66
C ALA A 53 -0.82 11.02 21.82
N LEU A 54 -0.58 9.74 22.16
CA LEU A 54 -1.20 9.11 23.33
C LEU A 54 -0.78 9.76 24.66
N ALA A 55 0.44 10.29 24.73
CA ALA A 55 0.93 10.96 25.94
C ALA A 55 0.41 12.40 26.07
N HIS A 56 0.21 13.15 24.96
CA HIS A 56 -0.04 14.59 25.01
C HIS A 56 -1.46 14.98 24.56
N HIS A 57 -2.03 14.28 23.54
CA HIS A 57 -3.34 14.62 22.97
C HIS A 57 -4.07 13.40 22.40
N PRO A 58 -4.46 12.43 23.27
CA PRO A 58 -4.98 11.13 22.83
C PRO A 58 -6.27 11.21 21.99
N PHE A 59 -7.09 12.25 22.18
CA PHE A 59 -8.32 12.46 21.41
C PHE A 59 -8.09 12.96 19.99
N SER A 60 -6.91 13.48 19.69
CA SER A 60 -6.48 13.93 18.36
C SER A 60 -5.45 12.98 17.73
N LEU A 61 -5.41 11.73 18.17
CA LEU A 61 -4.44 10.72 17.72
C LEU A 61 -4.35 10.61 16.19
N PHE A 62 -5.47 10.70 15.50
CA PHE A 62 -5.54 10.54 14.05
C PHE A 62 -5.21 11.81 13.26
N ASP A 63 -5.21 13.00 13.88
CA ASP A 63 -4.82 14.25 13.26
C ASP A 63 -3.30 14.44 13.35
N ALA A 64 -2.58 13.60 12.61
CA ALA A 64 -1.13 13.59 12.65
C ALA A 64 -0.51 14.82 11.98
N ASN A 65 0.75 15.08 12.29
CA ASN A 65 1.45 16.30 11.87
C ASN A 65 1.96 16.27 10.42
N LEU A 66 1.58 15.28 9.60
CA LEU A 66 1.95 15.19 8.17
C LEU A 66 0.79 15.57 7.25
N LEU A 67 1.14 15.92 6.00
CA LEU A 67 0.19 16.17 4.90
C LEU A 67 -0.79 17.32 5.20
N TYR A 68 -0.30 18.35 5.90
CA TYR A 68 -1.10 19.56 6.11
C TYR A 68 -1.59 20.14 4.76
N PRO A 69 -2.83 20.58 4.62
CA PRO A 69 -3.82 20.87 5.66
C PRO A 69 -4.85 19.76 5.92
N LEU A 70 -4.57 18.51 5.56
CA LEU A 70 -5.51 17.40 5.74
C LEU A 70 -5.64 16.99 7.21
N ASN A 71 -6.81 16.46 7.57
CA ASN A 71 -7.09 15.87 8.87
C ASN A 71 -7.08 14.34 8.79
N ARG A 72 -6.99 13.67 9.95
CA ARG A 72 -7.01 12.20 10.09
C ARG A 72 -5.94 11.51 9.26
N THR A 73 -4.81 12.14 9.07
CA THR A 73 -3.75 11.67 8.17
C THR A 73 -3.07 10.40 8.67
N LEU A 74 -3.14 10.09 9.99
CA LEU A 74 -2.72 8.79 10.50
C LEU A 74 -3.56 7.64 9.92
N ALA A 75 -4.85 7.86 9.61
CA ALA A 75 -5.70 6.84 9.01
C ALA A 75 -5.44 6.59 7.52
N PHE A 76 -4.46 7.26 6.91
CA PHE A 76 -3.97 6.97 5.56
C PHE A 76 -3.00 5.79 5.51
N SER A 77 -2.57 5.28 6.68
CA SER A 77 -1.76 4.08 6.85
C SER A 77 -2.16 3.31 8.10
N ASP A 78 -1.56 2.14 8.35
CA ASP A 78 -1.74 1.40 9.60
C ASP A 78 -1.21 2.22 10.79
N HIS A 79 -1.96 2.34 11.87
CA HIS A 79 -1.57 3.16 13.04
C HIS A 79 -0.61 2.47 14.02
N LEU A 80 -0.34 1.18 13.86
CA LEU A 80 0.63 0.38 14.62
C LEU A 80 0.50 0.44 16.16
N LEU A 81 -0.67 0.81 16.71
CA LEU A 81 -0.88 0.92 18.17
C LEU A 81 -0.62 -0.39 18.93
N GLY A 82 -0.91 -1.54 18.27
CA GLY A 82 -0.66 -2.85 18.86
C GLY A 82 0.82 -3.19 19.05
N VAL A 83 1.72 -2.40 18.46
CA VAL A 83 3.17 -2.58 18.58
C VAL A 83 3.78 -1.63 19.61
N LEU A 84 3.06 -0.58 20.00
CA LEU A 84 3.53 0.40 20.98
C LEU A 84 3.95 -0.19 22.34
N PRO A 85 3.37 -1.29 22.85
CA PRO A 85 3.89 -1.90 24.06
C PRO A 85 5.36 -2.30 24.01
N VAL A 86 5.91 -2.51 22.79
CA VAL A 86 7.33 -2.80 22.55
C VAL A 86 8.11 -1.51 22.24
N PHE A 87 7.54 -0.63 21.40
CA PHE A 87 8.21 0.59 20.94
C PHE A 87 8.30 1.66 22.02
N ALA A 88 7.18 2.01 22.65
CA ALA A 88 7.07 3.20 23.51
C ALA A 88 7.99 3.17 24.73
N PRO A 89 8.20 2.04 25.46
CA PRO A 89 9.12 2.01 26.57
C PRO A 89 10.56 2.33 26.17
N VAL A 90 11.03 1.81 25.02
CA VAL A 90 12.39 2.07 24.51
C VAL A 90 12.51 3.51 24.05
N TYR A 91 11.50 4.01 23.34
CA TYR A 91 11.49 5.40 22.87
C TYR A 91 11.48 6.39 24.05
N ALA A 92 10.67 6.15 25.06
CA ALA A 92 10.62 6.98 26.27
C ALA A 92 11.95 6.97 27.06
N ALA A 93 12.62 5.81 27.10
CA ALA A 93 13.89 5.66 27.82
C ALA A 93 15.10 6.27 27.07
N THR A 94 15.08 6.26 25.74
CA THR A 94 16.25 6.64 24.91
C THR A 94 16.08 7.95 24.17
N GLY A 95 14.85 8.41 23.95
CA GLY A 95 14.54 9.52 23.03
C GLY A 95 14.84 9.19 21.54
N ASN A 96 15.32 8.00 21.24
CA ASN A 96 15.77 7.61 19.89
C ASN A 96 14.73 6.72 19.20
N PRO A 97 14.00 7.22 18.20
CA PRO A 97 12.96 6.45 17.51
C PRO A 97 13.56 5.31 16.67
N ILE A 98 14.84 5.42 16.22
CA ILE A 98 15.52 4.38 15.46
C ILE A 98 15.81 3.17 16.35
N ALA A 99 16.36 3.40 17.55
CA ALA A 99 16.61 2.34 18.53
C ALA A 99 15.29 1.60 18.90
N ALA A 100 14.22 2.37 19.12
CA ALA A 100 12.91 1.80 19.43
C ALA A 100 12.34 0.97 18.26
N ALA A 101 12.43 1.46 17.02
CA ALA A 101 12.01 0.75 15.82
C ALA A 101 12.83 -0.54 15.59
N ASN A 102 14.14 -0.48 15.77
CA ASN A 102 15.02 -1.64 15.66
C ASN A 102 14.75 -2.67 16.75
N THR A 103 14.34 -2.25 17.95
CA THR A 103 13.87 -3.16 19.00
C THR A 103 12.63 -3.91 18.56
N VAL A 104 11.63 -3.21 18.01
CA VAL A 104 10.42 -3.83 17.43
C VAL A 104 10.81 -4.79 16.32
N PHE A 105 11.65 -4.37 15.39
CA PHE A 105 12.13 -5.18 14.27
C PHE A 105 12.76 -6.49 14.75
N LEU A 106 13.75 -6.41 15.64
CA LEU A 106 14.45 -7.58 16.18
C LEU A 106 13.52 -8.49 16.95
N LEU A 107 12.70 -7.92 17.85
CA LEU A 107 11.76 -8.70 18.65
C LEU A 107 10.61 -9.27 17.82
N SER A 108 10.29 -8.73 16.64
CA SER A 108 9.28 -9.31 15.74
C SER A 108 9.61 -10.75 15.35
N PHE A 109 10.89 -11.07 15.12
CA PHE A 109 11.34 -12.44 14.84
C PHE A 109 11.29 -13.34 16.09
N ALA A 110 11.89 -12.88 17.18
CA ALA A 110 11.99 -13.64 18.41
C ALA A 110 10.59 -13.91 19.04
N LEU A 111 9.73 -12.88 19.14
CA LEU A 111 8.38 -13.02 19.69
C LEU A 111 7.48 -13.87 18.80
N SER A 112 7.60 -13.77 17.47
CA SER A 112 6.85 -14.65 16.56
C SER A 112 7.25 -16.11 16.73
N ALA A 113 8.57 -16.39 16.83
CA ALA A 113 9.06 -17.74 17.10
C ALA A 113 8.57 -18.27 18.45
N PHE A 114 8.69 -17.45 19.49
CA PHE A 114 8.26 -17.81 20.84
C PHE A 114 6.76 -18.03 20.94
N ALA A 115 5.94 -17.19 20.32
CA ALA A 115 4.49 -17.35 20.31
C ALA A 115 4.05 -18.62 19.56
N ALA A 116 4.67 -18.93 18.42
CA ALA A 116 4.43 -20.16 17.68
C ALA A 116 4.91 -21.41 18.45
N PHE A 117 6.06 -21.32 19.16
CA PHE A 117 6.49 -22.36 20.11
C PHE A 117 5.44 -22.60 21.17
N CYS A 118 4.94 -21.55 21.84
CA CYS A 118 3.95 -21.66 22.89
C CYS A 118 2.65 -22.33 22.40
N LEU A 119 2.14 -21.90 21.24
CA LEU A 119 0.97 -22.50 20.61
C LEU A 119 1.19 -23.99 20.29
N THR A 120 2.30 -24.30 19.64
CA THR A 120 2.60 -25.68 19.22
C THR A 120 2.87 -26.59 20.43
N TYR A 121 3.56 -26.08 21.45
CA TYR A 121 3.80 -26.82 22.69
C TYR A 121 2.51 -27.12 23.47
N MET A 122 1.57 -26.17 23.48
CA MET A 122 0.25 -26.43 24.06
C MET A 122 -0.48 -27.57 23.34
N LEU A 123 -0.39 -27.61 22.01
CA LEU A 123 -1.09 -28.59 21.17
C LEU A 123 -0.44 -29.99 21.20
N THR A 124 0.89 -30.06 21.26
CA THR A 124 1.64 -31.32 21.09
C THR A 124 2.28 -31.85 22.37
N ARG A 125 2.54 -30.98 23.36
CA ARG A 125 3.32 -31.28 24.59
C ARG A 125 4.75 -31.76 24.32
N ALA A 126 5.26 -31.58 23.10
CA ALA A 126 6.58 -31.97 22.66
C ALA A 126 7.52 -30.76 22.56
N PRO A 127 8.46 -30.54 23.51
CA PRO A 127 9.22 -29.28 23.57
C PRO A 127 10.13 -29.07 22.37
N TRP A 128 10.88 -30.10 21.93
CA TRP A 128 11.84 -30.00 20.84
C TRP A 128 11.19 -29.78 19.48
N PRO A 129 10.17 -30.56 19.07
CA PRO A 129 9.41 -30.26 17.85
C PRO A 129 8.73 -28.90 17.89
N SER A 130 8.28 -28.42 19.06
CA SER A 130 7.69 -27.10 19.22
C SER A 130 8.73 -25.98 19.08
N PHE A 131 9.96 -26.21 19.57
CA PHE A 131 11.07 -25.30 19.32
C PHE A 131 11.37 -25.17 17.82
N LEU A 132 11.48 -26.30 17.12
CA LEU A 132 11.62 -26.31 15.67
C LEU A 132 10.47 -25.53 14.98
N ALA A 133 9.23 -25.78 15.39
CA ALA A 133 8.05 -25.09 14.84
C ALA A 133 8.14 -23.58 15.03
N GLY A 134 8.53 -23.10 16.22
CA GLY A 134 8.77 -21.68 16.47
C GLY A 134 9.86 -21.12 15.56
N LEU A 135 10.95 -21.84 15.35
CA LEU A 135 12.03 -21.44 14.44
C LEU A 135 11.53 -21.32 13.00
N LEU A 136 10.79 -22.33 12.51
CA LEU A 136 10.24 -22.35 11.15
C LEU A 136 9.30 -21.16 10.89
N PHE A 137 8.51 -20.72 11.86
CA PHE A 137 7.63 -19.56 11.73
C PHE A 137 8.36 -18.23 11.89
N GLY A 138 9.10 -18.07 12.98
CA GLY A 138 9.74 -16.80 13.33
C GLY A 138 10.80 -16.37 12.33
N PHE A 139 11.47 -17.36 11.71
CA PHE A 139 12.57 -17.13 10.77
C PHE A 139 12.26 -17.63 9.35
N ALA A 140 10.97 -17.78 8.98
CA ALA A 140 10.60 -18.20 7.63
C ALA A 140 11.25 -17.30 6.56
N PRO A 141 11.79 -17.85 5.46
CA PRO A 141 12.39 -17.09 4.36
C PRO A 141 11.54 -15.91 3.88
N PHE A 142 10.24 -16.12 3.74
CA PHE A 142 9.26 -15.08 3.37
C PHE A 142 9.40 -13.80 4.22
N ARG A 143 9.66 -13.90 5.53
CA ARG A 143 9.77 -12.75 6.44
C ARG A 143 10.97 -11.86 6.08
N PHE A 144 12.05 -12.45 5.59
CA PHE A 144 13.22 -11.71 5.09
C PHE A 144 13.00 -11.06 3.72
N GLY A 145 11.93 -11.42 3.02
CA GLY A 145 11.42 -10.69 1.87
C GLY A 145 10.59 -9.44 2.23
N GLN A 146 10.21 -9.31 3.51
CA GLN A 146 9.29 -8.25 3.99
C GLN A 146 9.97 -7.27 4.96
N LEU A 147 11.29 -7.07 4.85
CA LEU A 147 12.06 -6.23 5.79
C LEU A 147 11.60 -4.78 5.84
N SER A 148 11.17 -4.23 4.70
CA SER A 148 10.61 -2.87 4.63
C SER A 148 9.22 -2.78 5.27
N HIS A 149 8.47 -3.89 5.37
CA HIS A 149 7.10 -3.92 5.87
C HIS A 149 7.04 -4.36 7.33
N MET A 150 7.54 -3.51 8.24
CA MET A 150 7.55 -3.81 9.68
C MET A 150 6.18 -4.21 10.22
N GLN A 151 5.09 -3.64 9.70
CA GLN A 151 3.71 -3.98 10.06
C GLN A 151 3.39 -5.47 9.83
N LEU A 152 3.97 -6.12 8.82
CA LEU A 152 3.75 -7.55 8.55
C LEU A 152 4.61 -8.45 9.43
N LEU A 153 5.78 -7.98 9.87
CA LEU A 153 6.68 -8.73 10.74
C LEU A 153 6.09 -8.92 12.14
N ASN A 154 5.16 -8.06 12.59
CA ASN A 154 4.59 -8.07 13.93
C ASN A 154 3.37 -8.99 14.07
N PHE A 155 3.47 -10.24 13.55
CA PHE A 155 2.38 -11.22 13.61
C PHE A 155 2.44 -12.15 14.85
N PHE A 156 3.12 -11.74 15.91
CA PHE A 156 3.31 -12.55 17.11
C PHE A 156 2.11 -12.58 18.05
N TRP A 157 1.20 -11.60 17.99
CA TRP A 157 -0.01 -11.63 18.80
C TRP A 157 -1.02 -12.69 18.31
N CYS A 158 -1.05 -12.99 17.02
CA CYS A 158 -1.98 -13.99 16.45
C CYS A 158 -1.78 -15.40 17.05
N PRO A 159 -0.59 -16.02 17.06
CA PRO A 159 -0.42 -17.32 17.70
C PRO A 159 -0.68 -17.29 19.20
N LEU A 160 -0.47 -16.16 19.92
CA LEU A 160 -0.86 -16.02 21.32
C LEU A 160 -2.39 -15.92 21.50
N ALA A 161 -3.08 -15.22 20.60
CA ALA A 161 -4.53 -15.19 20.56
C ALA A 161 -5.09 -16.61 20.31
N LEU A 162 -4.55 -17.34 19.33
CA LEU A 162 -4.95 -18.72 19.06
C LEU A 162 -4.64 -19.65 20.24
N LEU A 163 -3.49 -19.53 20.90
CA LEU A 163 -3.15 -20.27 22.13
C LEU A 163 -4.20 -20.03 23.21
N SER A 164 -4.56 -18.78 23.43
CA SER A 164 -5.54 -18.40 24.45
C SER A 164 -6.95 -18.88 24.10
N LEU A 165 -7.32 -18.81 22.82
CA LEU A 165 -8.59 -19.33 22.28
C LEU A 165 -8.68 -20.86 22.48
N PHE A 166 -7.67 -21.64 22.06
CA PHE A 166 -7.64 -23.08 22.29
C PHE A 166 -7.69 -23.43 23.76
N THR A 167 -6.97 -22.70 24.61
CA THR A 167 -7.03 -22.90 26.07
C THR A 167 -8.45 -22.67 26.59
N PHE A 168 -9.14 -21.64 26.12
CA PHE A 168 -10.55 -21.39 26.48
C PHE A 168 -11.47 -22.51 25.97
N LEU A 169 -11.35 -22.87 24.70
CA LEU A 169 -12.16 -23.94 24.12
C LEU A 169 -12.03 -25.29 24.85
N GLN A 170 -10.83 -25.61 25.36
CA GLN A 170 -10.57 -26.85 26.09
C GLN A 170 -10.91 -26.78 27.59
N THR A 171 -10.63 -25.67 28.24
CA THR A 171 -10.67 -25.56 29.71
C THR A 171 -11.83 -24.73 30.25
N ARG A 172 -12.51 -23.96 29.40
CA ARG A 172 -13.59 -23.03 29.74
C ARG A 172 -13.18 -21.92 30.72
N ARG A 173 -11.88 -21.69 30.93
CA ARG A 173 -11.36 -20.67 31.85
C ARG A 173 -11.56 -19.28 31.27
N ARG A 174 -12.30 -18.41 32.00
CA ARG A 174 -12.56 -17.01 31.61
C ARG A 174 -11.30 -16.19 31.45
N ALA A 175 -10.25 -16.45 32.23
CA ALA A 175 -8.94 -15.81 32.07
C ALA A 175 -8.32 -16.06 30.69
N ALA A 176 -8.44 -17.28 30.15
CA ALA A 176 -7.96 -17.58 28.80
C ALA A 176 -8.73 -16.78 27.74
N LEU A 177 -10.04 -16.57 27.92
CA LEU A 177 -10.84 -15.73 27.04
C LEU A 177 -10.45 -14.25 27.15
N ALA A 178 -10.15 -13.74 28.33
CA ALA A 178 -9.64 -12.37 28.51
C ALA A 178 -8.27 -12.16 27.80
N PHE A 179 -7.34 -13.12 27.94
CA PHE A 179 -6.08 -13.09 27.19
C PHE A 179 -6.28 -13.20 25.69
N PHE A 180 -7.26 -13.99 25.22
CA PHE A 180 -7.64 -14.00 23.81
C PHE A 180 -8.07 -12.61 23.35
N GLY A 181 -8.97 -11.95 24.08
CA GLY A 181 -9.43 -10.61 23.74
C GLY A 181 -8.28 -9.59 23.70
N LEU A 182 -7.36 -9.65 24.68
CA LEU A 182 -6.18 -8.79 24.73
C LEU A 182 -5.29 -8.99 23.49
N PHE A 183 -4.86 -10.22 23.21
CA PHE A 183 -3.94 -10.49 22.10
C PHE A 183 -4.60 -10.28 20.74
N TYR A 184 -5.89 -10.56 20.62
CA TYR A 184 -6.66 -10.27 19.43
C TYR A 184 -6.75 -8.76 19.17
N CYS A 185 -7.08 -7.95 20.19
CA CYS A 185 -7.07 -6.49 20.06
C CYS A 185 -5.68 -5.96 19.66
N LEU A 186 -4.63 -6.40 20.34
CA LEU A 186 -3.26 -5.99 20.01
C LEU A 186 -2.88 -6.33 18.57
N GLN A 187 -3.31 -7.51 18.06
CA GLN A 187 -3.05 -7.89 16.68
C GLN A 187 -3.81 -7.01 15.68
N ILE A 188 -5.10 -6.75 15.94
CA ILE A 188 -5.92 -5.88 15.08
C ILE A 188 -5.35 -4.44 15.07
N LEU A 189 -4.92 -3.95 16.23
CA LEU A 189 -4.30 -2.63 16.36
C LEU A 189 -2.88 -2.55 15.76
N SER A 190 -2.30 -3.67 15.34
CA SER A 190 -0.97 -3.67 14.70
C SER A 190 -1.01 -3.40 13.20
N SER A 191 -2.00 -3.92 12.46
CA SER A 191 -2.15 -3.70 11.02
C SER A 191 -3.49 -4.24 10.52
N ALA A 192 -4.09 -3.58 9.55
CA ALA A 192 -5.32 -4.02 8.90
C ALA A 192 -5.18 -5.40 8.24
N TYR A 193 -4.05 -5.68 7.57
CA TYR A 193 -3.78 -7.01 7.00
C TYR A 193 -3.78 -8.10 8.06
N LEU A 194 -3.08 -7.84 9.17
CA LEU A 194 -2.97 -8.80 10.28
C LEU A 194 -4.30 -8.97 11.01
N ALA A 195 -5.14 -7.92 11.04
CA ALA A 195 -6.50 -7.98 11.56
C ALA A 195 -7.35 -8.98 10.78
N PHE A 196 -7.38 -8.88 9.45
CA PHE A 196 -8.14 -9.81 8.62
C PHE A 196 -7.59 -11.24 8.67
N MET A 197 -6.27 -11.41 8.64
CA MET A 197 -5.65 -12.75 8.77
C MET A 197 -5.99 -13.41 10.10
N THR A 198 -5.91 -12.66 11.21
CA THR A 198 -6.24 -13.18 12.55
C THR A 198 -7.73 -13.49 12.66
N SER A 199 -8.60 -12.65 12.09
CA SER A 199 -10.05 -12.89 12.07
C SER A 199 -10.40 -14.16 11.29
N VAL A 200 -9.79 -14.36 10.12
CA VAL A 200 -9.93 -15.60 9.33
C VAL A 200 -9.45 -16.80 10.13
N ALA A 201 -8.28 -16.69 10.80
CA ALA A 201 -7.76 -17.78 11.63
C ALA A 201 -8.71 -18.14 12.78
N VAL A 202 -9.23 -17.15 13.50
CA VAL A 202 -10.19 -17.35 14.59
C VAL A 202 -11.49 -18.00 14.10
N ILE A 203 -12.06 -17.48 13.01
CA ILE A 203 -13.30 -18.03 12.42
C ILE A 203 -13.08 -19.49 12.01
N VAL A 204 -12.02 -19.81 11.28
CA VAL A 204 -11.72 -21.19 10.86
C VAL A 204 -11.51 -22.10 12.07
N VAL A 205 -10.73 -21.67 13.07
CA VAL A 205 -10.48 -22.45 14.28
C VAL A 205 -11.78 -22.74 15.01
N VAL A 206 -12.62 -21.74 15.27
CA VAL A 206 -13.89 -21.91 15.98
C VAL A 206 -14.84 -22.81 15.21
N MET A 207 -15.01 -22.58 13.91
CA MET A 207 -15.91 -23.38 13.06
C MET A 207 -15.47 -24.86 12.98
N VAL A 208 -14.19 -25.08 12.67
CA VAL A 208 -13.67 -26.44 12.54
C VAL A 208 -13.67 -27.16 13.89
N PHE A 209 -13.32 -26.44 14.97
CA PHE A 209 -13.38 -27.00 16.32
C PHE A 209 -14.81 -27.40 16.70
N ALA A 210 -15.80 -26.55 16.45
CA ALA A 210 -17.21 -26.83 16.72
C ALA A 210 -17.77 -28.04 15.94
N VAL A 211 -17.33 -28.21 14.69
CA VAL A 211 -17.84 -29.28 13.82
C VAL A 211 -17.09 -30.60 14.05
N ALA A 212 -15.76 -30.55 14.13
CA ALA A 212 -14.92 -31.73 14.06
C ALA A 212 -14.35 -32.20 15.42
N VAL A 213 -14.39 -31.36 16.46
CA VAL A 213 -13.77 -31.65 17.76
C VAL A 213 -14.78 -31.69 18.89
N ASP A 214 -15.51 -30.61 19.11
CA ASP A 214 -16.46 -30.49 20.22
C ASP A 214 -17.65 -29.59 19.84
N ARG A 215 -18.82 -30.19 19.65
CA ARG A 215 -20.09 -29.50 19.33
C ARG A 215 -20.63 -28.65 20.49
N SER A 216 -20.11 -28.84 21.71
CA SER A 216 -20.57 -28.07 22.88
C SER A 216 -20.21 -26.57 22.82
N VAL A 217 -19.41 -26.14 21.85
CA VAL A 217 -19.04 -24.73 21.62
C VAL A 217 -20.27 -23.84 21.37
N SER A 218 -21.33 -24.38 20.79
CA SER A 218 -22.59 -23.66 20.56
C SER A 218 -23.46 -23.50 21.79
N ARG A 219 -23.12 -24.10 22.94
CA ARG A 219 -23.92 -23.98 24.20
C ARG A 219 -23.81 -22.56 24.76
N TRP A 220 -24.90 -22.11 25.36
CA TRP A 220 -25.02 -20.76 25.94
C TRP A 220 -23.92 -20.40 26.95
N ASP A 221 -23.42 -21.38 27.71
CA ASP A 221 -22.32 -21.21 28.66
C ASP A 221 -21.00 -20.80 28.01
N MET A 222 -20.86 -21.06 26.69
CA MET A 222 -19.71 -20.63 25.87
C MET A 222 -19.99 -19.33 25.16
N VAL A 223 -21.18 -19.20 24.62
CA VAL A 223 -21.57 -18.05 23.77
C VAL A 223 -21.65 -16.78 24.64
N ARG A 224 -22.25 -16.85 25.80
CA ARG A 224 -22.39 -15.68 26.69
C ARG A 224 -21.06 -15.03 27.09
N PRO A 225 -20.06 -15.73 27.62
CA PRO A 225 -18.77 -15.10 27.94
C PRO A 225 -18.04 -14.63 26.68
N ALA A 226 -18.19 -15.31 25.52
CA ALA A 226 -17.62 -14.88 24.26
C ALA A 226 -18.23 -13.53 23.80
N LEU A 227 -19.55 -13.36 23.91
CA LEU A 227 -20.23 -12.10 23.61
C LEU A 227 -19.75 -10.95 24.52
N VAL A 228 -19.57 -11.21 25.81
CA VAL A 228 -19.01 -10.22 26.75
C VAL A 228 -17.58 -9.85 26.35
N CYS A 229 -16.76 -10.82 25.95
CA CYS A 229 -15.42 -10.56 25.47
C CYS A 229 -15.43 -9.71 24.19
N VAL A 230 -16.28 -10.05 23.22
CA VAL A 230 -16.46 -9.26 21.98
C VAL A 230 -16.92 -7.84 22.30
N ALA A 231 -17.89 -7.66 23.19
CA ALA A 231 -18.35 -6.34 23.61
C ALA A 231 -17.20 -5.51 24.23
N ALA A 232 -16.38 -6.13 25.09
CA ALA A 232 -15.20 -5.47 25.67
C ALA A 232 -14.16 -5.10 24.60
N MET A 233 -13.91 -5.96 23.60
CA MET A 233 -13.03 -5.66 22.49
C MET A 233 -13.56 -4.49 21.65
N MET A 234 -14.88 -4.41 21.40
CA MET A 234 -15.48 -3.32 20.63
C MET A 234 -15.28 -1.95 21.27
N VAL A 235 -15.21 -1.86 22.59
CA VAL A 235 -14.90 -0.59 23.28
C VAL A 235 -13.56 0.00 22.85
N VAL A 236 -12.59 -0.84 22.54
CA VAL A 236 -11.26 -0.42 22.07
C VAL A 236 -11.21 -0.31 20.55
N LEU A 237 -11.76 -1.28 19.84
CA LEU A 237 -11.61 -1.39 18.38
C LEU A 237 -12.48 -0.37 17.63
N VAL A 238 -13.69 -0.10 18.10
CA VAL A 238 -14.58 0.83 17.40
C VAL A 238 -13.99 2.24 17.32
N PRO A 239 -13.57 2.89 18.42
CA PRO A 239 -12.99 4.23 18.36
C PRO A 239 -11.74 4.31 17.47
N THR A 240 -10.91 3.26 17.44
CA THR A 240 -9.67 3.24 16.65
C THR A 240 -9.90 2.95 15.16
N HIS A 241 -11.06 2.37 14.77
CA HIS A 241 -11.37 2.04 13.37
C HIS A 241 -12.38 2.98 12.72
N LEU A 242 -13.16 3.74 13.50
CA LEU A 242 -14.06 4.77 12.95
C LEU A 242 -13.35 5.80 12.05
N PRO A 243 -12.14 6.30 12.39
CA PRO A 243 -11.40 7.21 11.50
C PRO A 243 -11.07 6.58 10.15
N TYR A 244 -10.72 5.29 10.10
CA TYR A 244 -10.50 4.57 8.83
C TYR A 244 -11.77 4.49 7.99
N LEU A 245 -12.89 4.14 8.62
CA LEU A 245 -14.18 4.09 7.92
C LEU A 245 -14.57 5.47 7.38
N ALA A 246 -14.31 6.53 8.16
CA ALA A 246 -14.55 7.91 7.74
C ALA A 246 -13.66 8.30 6.55
N VAL A 247 -12.35 7.99 6.59
CA VAL A 247 -11.40 8.24 5.50
C VAL A 247 -11.79 7.43 4.26
N HIS A 248 -12.08 6.14 4.43
CA HIS A 248 -12.48 5.26 3.33
C HIS A 248 -13.72 5.78 2.61
N ARG A 249 -14.75 6.19 3.34
CA ARG A 249 -15.96 6.78 2.76
C ARG A 249 -15.71 8.16 2.17
N ALA A 250 -14.86 8.96 2.83
CA ALA A 250 -14.59 10.33 2.44
C ALA A 250 -13.77 10.41 1.14
N TRP A 251 -12.80 9.54 0.95
CA TRP A 251 -11.82 9.60 -0.13
C TRP A 251 -12.01 8.50 -1.19
N ASP A 252 -13.00 7.61 -1.03
CA ASP A 252 -13.21 6.43 -1.89
C ASP A 252 -11.94 5.57 -2.04
N ALA A 253 -11.25 5.38 -0.91
CA ALA A 253 -9.94 4.72 -0.84
C ALA A 253 -10.09 3.19 -0.99
N THR A 254 -10.51 2.73 -2.17
CA THR A 254 -10.75 1.32 -2.50
C THR A 254 -9.84 0.84 -3.63
N TRP A 255 -9.48 -0.43 -3.59
CA TRP A 255 -8.78 -1.11 -4.69
C TRP A 255 -9.77 -1.94 -5.49
N THR A 256 -9.73 -1.83 -6.81
CA THR A 256 -10.55 -2.68 -7.66
C THR A 256 -10.02 -4.12 -7.67
N PRO A 257 -10.88 -5.16 -7.84
CA PRO A 257 -10.41 -6.53 -7.94
C PRO A 257 -9.38 -6.76 -9.06
N ARG A 258 -9.46 -5.99 -10.15
CA ARG A 258 -8.46 -6.05 -11.25
C ARG A 258 -7.08 -5.55 -10.82
N ALA A 259 -7.01 -4.45 -10.09
CA ALA A 259 -5.76 -3.92 -9.58
C ALA A 259 -5.08 -4.88 -8.59
N MET A 260 -5.85 -5.70 -7.87
CA MET A 260 -5.35 -6.69 -6.93
C MET A 260 -4.71 -7.92 -7.61
N VAL A 261 -5.05 -8.22 -8.88
CA VAL A 261 -4.53 -9.40 -9.60
C VAL A 261 -3.00 -9.36 -9.69
N GLY A 262 -2.42 -8.20 -10.00
CA GLY A 262 -0.97 -8.04 -10.07
C GLY A 262 -0.23 -8.27 -8.75
N MET A 263 -0.95 -8.18 -7.61
CA MET A 263 -0.43 -8.38 -6.26
C MET A 263 -0.96 -9.67 -5.60
N SER A 264 -1.52 -10.57 -6.40
CA SER A 264 -2.03 -11.88 -5.99
C SER A 264 -0.97 -12.94 -6.23
N ALA A 265 -0.89 -13.92 -5.31
CA ALA A 265 0.01 -15.05 -5.45
C ALA A 265 -0.38 -15.96 -6.63
N ASP A 266 0.60 -16.66 -7.17
CA ASP A 266 0.42 -17.83 -7.99
C ASP A 266 1.31 -18.98 -7.45
N LEU A 267 1.29 -20.15 -8.10
CA LEU A 267 2.11 -21.28 -7.66
C LEU A 267 3.61 -20.97 -7.70
N ARG A 268 4.06 -20.11 -8.64
CA ARG A 268 5.46 -19.70 -8.74
C ARG A 268 5.89 -18.81 -7.58
N SER A 269 4.98 -18.04 -7.02
CA SER A 269 5.24 -17.19 -5.86
C SER A 269 5.73 -18.01 -4.66
N TYR A 270 5.18 -19.20 -4.45
CA TYR A 270 5.55 -20.08 -3.32
C TYR A 270 6.91 -20.79 -3.48
N VAL A 271 7.47 -20.80 -4.68
CA VAL A 271 8.83 -21.28 -4.95
C VAL A 271 9.81 -20.13 -5.21
N SER A 272 9.35 -18.89 -5.11
CA SER A 272 10.15 -17.67 -5.29
C SER A 272 10.79 -17.25 -3.97
N ALA A 273 12.12 -17.35 -3.88
CA ALA A 273 12.88 -17.00 -2.68
C ALA A 273 13.27 -15.52 -2.64
N PRO A 274 13.35 -14.92 -1.42
CA PRO A 274 13.91 -13.58 -1.25
C PRO A 274 15.38 -13.50 -1.68
N PRO A 275 15.86 -12.35 -2.23
CA PRO A 275 17.23 -12.19 -2.72
C PRO A 275 18.29 -12.26 -1.62
N LEU A 276 17.90 -12.13 -0.35
CA LEU A 276 18.78 -12.26 0.81
C LEU A 276 19.22 -13.69 1.10
N LEU A 277 18.52 -14.70 0.56
CA LEU A 277 18.96 -16.08 0.67
C LEU A 277 20.19 -16.30 -0.22
N THR A 278 21.00 -17.29 0.15
CA THR A 278 22.22 -17.63 -0.58
C THR A 278 21.94 -18.06 -2.02
N ASP A 279 22.92 -17.85 -2.89
CA ASP A 279 22.84 -18.12 -4.33
C ASP A 279 22.54 -19.59 -4.68
N ALA A 280 22.71 -20.53 -3.72
CA ALA A 280 22.32 -21.94 -3.89
C ALA A 280 20.83 -22.10 -4.23
N TYR A 281 19.94 -21.27 -3.66
CA TYR A 281 18.53 -21.26 -4.01
C TYR A 281 18.22 -20.42 -5.26
N ALA A 282 18.98 -19.35 -5.50
CA ALA A 282 18.81 -18.53 -6.69
C ALA A 282 19.02 -19.33 -7.98
N SER A 283 19.93 -20.33 -7.97
CA SER A 283 20.15 -21.20 -9.13
C SER A 283 19.03 -22.23 -9.33
N LEU A 284 18.41 -22.70 -8.25
CA LEU A 284 17.35 -23.72 -8.28
C LEU A 284 15.96 -23.09 -8.57
N LEU A 285 15.73 -21.83 -8.16
CA LEU A 285 14.43 -21.18 -8.11
C LEU A 285 14.38 -19.88 -8.94
N ARG A 286 15.10 -19.80 -10.04
CA ARG A 286 15.14 -18.66 -11.00
C ARG A 286 13.79 -18.30 -11.64
N PHE A 287 12.68 -18.78 -11.13
CA PHE A 287 11.35 -18.55 -11.69
C PHE A 287 10.72 -17.20 -11.35
N SER A 288 11.43 -16.28 -10.69
CA SER A 288 10.78 -15.23 -9.92
C SER A 288 11.03 -13.78 -10.31
N ASP A 289 11.61 -13.49 -11.47
CA ASP A 289 11.73 -12.11 -11.92
C ASP A 289 10.42 -11.59 -12.52
N ARG A 290 9.40 -11.52 -11.66
CA ARG A 290 8.12 -10.89 -11.99
C ARG A 290 8.12 -9.41 -11.62
N PRO A 291 7.45 -8.56 -12.44
CA PRO A 291 7.02 -7.24 -12.01
C PRO A 291 6.08 -7.41 -10.82
N GLY A 292 6.42 -6.88 -9.67
CA GLY A 292 5.70 -7.04 -8.41
C GLY A 292 6.63 -7.29 -7.23
N GLY A 293 7.91 -7.49 -7.50
CA GLY A 293 9.01 -7.42 -6.54
C GLY A 293 8.88 -8.39 -5.38
N HIS A 294 9.24 -7.89 -4.21
CA HIS A 294 9.34 -8.61 -2.94
C HIS A 294 8.00 -9.17 -2.41
N GLU A 295 6.86 -8.59 -2.78
CA GLU A 295 5.52 -9.00 -2.31
C GLU A 295 5.11 -10.39 -2.78
N LEU A 296 5.62 -10.85 -3.91
CA LEU A 296 5.30 -12.15 -4.51
C LEU A 296 6.35 -13.25 -4.23
N ARG A 297 7.34 -12.97 -3.39
CA ARG A 297 8.37 -13.94 -2.99
C ARG A 297 7.96 -14.64 -1.70
N LEU A 298 7.14 -15.66 -1.84
CA LEU A 298 6.43 -16.32 -0.74
C LEU A 298 7.06 -17.65 -0.29
N PHE A 299 8.29 -17.94 -0.71
CA PHE A 299 8.97 -19.19 -0.41
C PHE A 299 9.08 -19.45 1.11
N PRO A 300 8.50 -20.54 1.65
CA PRO A 300 8.51 -20.85 3.07
C PRO A 300 9.77 -21.62 3.54
N GLY A 301 10.70 -21.93 2.65
CA GLY A 301 11.76 -22.94 2.82
C GLY A 301 11.31 -24.32 2.35
N LEU A 302 12.22 -25.27 2.22
CA LEU A 302 11.91 -26.67 1.83
C LEU A 302 11.55 -27.53 3.06
N VAL A 303 12.26 -27.33 4.18
CA VAL A 303 12.07 -28.11 5.41
C VAL A 303 10.63 -28.02 5.91
N MET A 304 10.07 -26.83 5.92
CA MET A 304 8.73 -26.59 6.49
C MET A 304 7.59 -27.32 5.73
N PRO A 305 7.40 -27.17 4.41
CA PRO A 305 6.32 -27.86 3.71
C PRO A 305 6.48 -29.38 3.71
N VAL A 306 7.71 -29.90 3.64
CA VAL A 306 7.96 -31.36 3.74
C VAL A 306 7.51 -31.87 5.10
N LEU A 307 7.90 -31.20 6.19
CA LEU A 307 7.47 -31.60 7.53
C LEU A 307 5.97 -31.46 7.72
N ALA A 308 5.37 -30.38 7.20
CA ALA A 308 3.91 -30.18 7.29
C ALA A 308 3.13 -31.27 6.55
N LEU A 309 3.57 -31.69 5.37
CA LEU A 309 2.99 -32.82 4.63
C LEU A 309 3.13 -34.14 5.41
N LEU A 310 4.33 -34.46 5.93
CA LEU A 310 4.55 -35.65 6.74
C LEU A 310 3.68 -35.64 8.01
N GLY A 311 3.52 -34.49 8.67
CA GLY A 311 2.66 -34.35 9.86
C GLY A 311 1.17 -34.43 9.53
N GLY A 312 0.77 -33.97 8.34
CA GLY A 312 -0.61 -34.09 7.85
C GLY A 312 -1.02 -35.54 7.59
N MET A 313 -0.12 -36.37 7.02
CA MET A 313 -0.39 -37.74 6.61
C MET A 313 0.05 -38.79 7.64
N GLY A 314 1.16 -38.53 8.36
CA GLY A 314 1.78 -39.48 9.25
C GLY A 314 1.02 -39.71 10.56
N THR A 315 0.93 -40.95 11.04
CA THR A 315 0.36 -41.25 12.37
C THR A 315 1.42 -41.11 13.44
N VAL A 316 1.17 -40.26 14.44
CA VAL A 316 2.02 -40.06 15.62
C VAL A 316 1.40 -40.77 16.83
N ARG A 317 2.23 -41.35 17.70
CA ARG A 317 1.80 -42.09 18.90
C ARG A 317 2.04 -41.35 20.19
N SER A 318 3.04 -40.50 20.24
CA SER A 318 3.39 -39.70 21.43
C SER A 318 2.46 -38.51 21.70
N VAL A 319 1.61 -38.15 20.73
CA VAL A 319 0.54 -37.16 20.88
C VAL A 319 -0.78 -37.90 20.92
N ALA A 320 -1.66 -37.56 21.87
CA ALA A 320 -2.99 -38.17 21.96
C ALA A 320 -3.72 -38.09 20.61
N ALA A 321 -4.27 -39.21 20.16
CA ALA A 321 -4.86 -39.33 18.82
C ALA A 321 -5.96 -38.25 18.54
N PRO A 322 -6.86 -37.92 19.47
CA PRO A 322 -7.83 -36.82 19.25
C PRO A 322 -7.17 -35.44 19.06
N ALA A 323 -6.11 -35.17 19.83
CA ALA A 323 -5.38 -33.90 19.73
C ALA A 323 -4.61 -33.82 18.38
N ALA A 324 -3.91 -34.88 17.99
CA ALA A 324 -3.22 -34.94 16.71
C ALA A 324 -4.20 -34.81 15.51
N ARG A 325 -5.38 -35.43 15.60
CA ARG A 325 -6.44 -35.32 14.59
C ARG A 325 -6.97 -33.87 14.54
N ALA A 326 -7.24 -33.26 15.68
CA ALA A 326 -7.72 -31.89 15.75
C ALA A 326 -6.70 -30.90 15.10
N VAL A 327 -5.41 -31.05 15.43
CA VAL A 327 -4.34 -30.23 14.83
C VAL A 327 -4.33 -30.38 13.31
N ARG A 328 -4.38 -31.62 12.78
CA ARG A 328 -4.37 -31.85 11.33
C ARG A 328 -5.54 -31.20 10.63
N ILE A 329 -6.75 -31.38 11.15
CA ILE A 329 -7.97 -30.85 10.51
C ILE A 329 -7.96 -29.33 10.59
N ILE A 330 -7.79 -28.76 11.77
CA ILE A 330 -7.88 -27.30 11.98
C ILE A 330 -6.79 -26.58 11.18
N PHE A 331 -5.54 -26.98 11.35
CA PHE A 331 -4.42 -26.29 10.70
C PHE A 331 -4.27 -26.64 9.23
N GLY A 332 -4.71 -27.82 8.81
CA GLY A 332 -4.82 -28.18 7.40
C GLY A 332 -5.85 -27.34 6.66
N VAL A 333 -7.05 -27.19 7.23
CA VAL A 333 -8.10 -26.30 6.67
C VAL A 333 -7.63 -24.85 6.67
N LEU A 334 -7.02 -24.38 7.78
CA LEU A 334 -6.52 -23.01 7.86
C LEU A 334 -5.44 -22.72 6.82
N CYS A 335 -4.51 -23.67 6.61
CA CYS A 335 -3.47 -23.56 5.59
C CYS A 335 -4.09 -23.48 4.18
N GLY A 336 -5.05 -24.36 3.86
CA GLY A 336 -5.75 -24.34 2.59
C GLY A 336 -6.51 -23.03 2.34
N VAL A 337 -7.26 -22.56 3.34
CA VAL A 337 -7.97 -21.25 3.26
C VAL A 337 -6.99 -20.10 3.03
N ALA A 338 -5.89 -20.06 3.77
CA ALA A 338 -4.88 -19.01 3.64
C ALA A 338 -4.23 -19.01 2.26
N ILE A 339 -3.89 -20.18 1.71
CA ILE A 339 -3.37 -20.31 0.34
C ILE A 339 -4.40 -19.81 -0.67
N ILE A 340 -5.67 -20.26 -0.58
CA ILE A 340 -6.72 -19.84 -1.50
C ILE A 340 -6.91 -18.32 -1.45
N LEU A 341 -6.92 -17.71 -0.26
CA LEU A 341 -7.05 -16.25 -0.13
C LEU A 341 -5.82 -15.51 -0.68
N SER A 342 -4.63 -16.08 -0.60
CA SER A 342 -3.43 -15.47 -1.18
C SER A 342 -3.46 -15.38 -2.70
N LEU A 343 -4.21 -16.28 -3.37
CA LEU A 343 -4.41 -16.25 -4.83
C LEU A 343 -5.29 -15.06 -5.29
N GLY A 344 -5.89 -14.32 -4.34
CA GLY A 344 -6.64 -13.11 -4.61
C GLY A 344 -8.02 -13.35 -5.22
N PRO A 345 -8.58 -12.31 -5.92
CA PRO A 345 -9.96 -12.35 -6.41
C PRO A 345 -10.18 -13.31 -7.57
N TYR A 346 -9.15 -13.60 -8.36
CA TYR A 346 -9.26 -14.45 -9.55
C TYR A 346 -8.07 -15.38 -9.69
N LEU A 347 -8.33 -16.64 -10.03
CA LEU A 347 -7.31 -17.53 -10.56
C LEU A 347 -7.14 -17.18 -12.05
N VAL A 348 -5.94 -16.72 -12.40
CA VAL A 348 -5.59 -16.34 -13.78
C VAL A 348 -4.86 -17.51 -14.43
N ILE A 349 -5.46 -18.09 -15.46
CA ILE A 349 -4.84 -19.11 -16.30
C ILE A 349 -4.47 -18.45 -17.62
N PRO A 350 -3.17 -18.45 -18.03
CA PRO A 350 -2.76 -17.82 -19.29
C PRO A 350 -3.58 -18.35 -20.49
N GLY A 351 -4.12 -17.42 -21.30
CA GLY A 351 -4.93 -17.76 -22.49
C GLY A 351 -6.35 -18.22 -22.21
N THR A 352 -6.81 -18.26 -20.98
CA THR A 352 -8.14 -18.74 -20.59
C THR A 352 -8.88 -17.78 -19.66
N ALA A 353 -10.11 -18.15 -19.31
CA ALA A 353 -10.97 -17.34 -18.45
C ALA A 353 -10.41 -17.08 -17.04
N ARG A 354 -10.80 -15.97 -16.43
CA ARG A 354 -10.54 -15.66 -15.02
C ARG A 354 -11.59 -16.38 -14.16
N ILE A 355 -11.14 -17.30 -13.32
CA ILE A 355 -12.02 -18.05 -12.39
C ILE A 355 -12.16 -17.24 -11.10
N PRO A 356 -13.38 -16.82 -10.69
CA PRO A 356 -13.56 -16.09 -9.43
C PRO A 356 -13.25 -16.99 -8.24
N LEU A 357 -12.52 -16.43 -7.25
CA LEU A 357 -12.15 -17.09 -6.00
C LEU A 357 -12.93 -16.48 -4.81
N PRO A 358 -12.99 -17.16 -3.65
CA PRO A 358 -13.70 -16.69 -2.46
C PRO A 358 -13.28 -15.29 -2.00
N TYR A 359 -12.05 -14.87 -2.26
CA TYR A 359 -11.56 -13.51 -1.99
C TYR A 359 -12.45 -12.44 -2.64
N LEU A 360 -12.98 -12.69 -3.84
CA LEU A 360 -13.87 -11.76 -4.54
C LEU A 360 -15.19 -11.53 -3.78
N ALA A 361 -15.77 -12.58 -3.20
CA ALA A 361 -16.96 -12.45 -2.38
C ALA A 361 -16.68 -11.63 -1.10
N LEU A 362 -15.55 -11.89 -0.43
CA LEU A 362 -15.12 -11.15 0.75
C LEU A 362 -14.88 -9.66 0.42
N HIS A 363 -14.34 -9.36 -0.75
CA HIS A 363 -14.12 -7.99 -1.23
C HIS A 363 -15.39 -7.15 -1.25
N TYR A 364 -16.53 -7.74 -1.65
CA TYR A 364 -17.81 -7.02 -1.73
C TYR A 364 -18.62 -7.07 -0.43
N VAL A 365 -18.45 -8.11 0.39
CA VAL A 365 -19.31 -8.35 1.56
C VAL A 365 -18.69 -7.84 2.86
N VAL A 366 -17.34 -7.94 3.00
CA VAL A 366 -16.68 -7.61 4.26
C VAL A 366 -16.20 -6.15 4.26
N PRO A 367 -16.72 -5.30 5.18
CA PRO A 367 -16.28 -3.90 5.27
C PRO A 367 -14.76 -3.78 5.46
N GLY A 368 -14.14 -2.90 4.68
CA GLY A 368 -12.70 -2.65 4.73
C GLY A 368 -11.85 -3.64 3.93
N TRP A 369 -12.39 -4.79 3.47
CA TRP A 369 -11.63 -5.76 2.68
C TRP A 369 -11.14 -5.18 1.36
N ALA A 370 -11.92 -4.30 0.74
CA ALA A 370 -11.55 -3.58 -0.49
C ALA A 370 -10.37 -2.61 -0.31
N GLY A 371 -9.99 -2.30 0.92
CA GLY A 371 -8.77 -1.53 1.24
C GLY A 371 -7.46 -2.33 1.13
N MET A 372 -7.53 -3.68 1.08
CA MET A 372 -6.34 -4.53 1.00
C MET A 372 -5.87 -4.70 -0.45
N ARG A 373 -4.73 -4.09 -0.79
CA ARG A 373 -4.15 -4.14 -2.14
C ARG A 373 -3.48 -5.48 -2.48
N VAL A 374 -2.89 -6.16 -1.50
CA VAL A 374 -1.94 -7.28 -1.70
C VAL A 374 -2.47 -8.58 -1.09
N PRO A 375 -3.29 -9.37 -1.83
CA PRO A 375 -3.78 -10.67 -1.37
C PRO A 375 -2.68 -11.67 -1.03
N ALA A 376 -1.55 -11.64 -1.76
CA ALA A 376 -0.40 -12.55 -1.56
C ALA A 376 0.08 -12.61 -0.09
N ARG A 377 -0.11 -11.56 0.69
CA ARG A 377 0.28 -11.49 2.11
C ARG A 377 -0.41 -12.53 2.99
N PHE A 378 -1.56 -13.12 2.57
CA PHE A 378 -2.19 -14.24 3.28
C PHE A 378 -1.28 -15.49 3.35
N ALA A 379 -0.22 -15.57 2.55
CA ALA A 379 0.81 -16.60 2.69
C ALA A 379 1.45 -16.61 4.09
N LEU A 380 1.52 -15.48 4.79
CA LEU A 380 2.01 -15.42 6.18
C LEU A 380 1.13 -16.25 7.12
N LEU A 381 -0.19 -16.24 6.91
CA LEU A 381 -1.11 -17.09 7.66
C LEU A 381 -0.97 -18.57 7.29
N ALA A 382 -0.70 -18.86 6.01
CA ALA A 382 -0.42 -20.26 5.58
C ALA A 382 0.84 -20.80 6.25
N VAL A 383 1.90 -20.00 6.36
CA VAL A 383 3.14 -20.34 7.07
C VAL A 383 2.85 -20.61 8.55
N LEU A 384 2.08 -19.75 9.23
CA LEU A 384 1.67 -20.01 10.62
C LEU A 384 0.86 -21.31 10.74
N ALA A 385 -0.08 -21.55 9.84
CA ALA A 385 -0.90 -22.77 9.86
C ALA A 385 -0.10 -24.06 9.60
N ALA A 386 0.91 -24.00 8.76
CA ALA A 386 1.80 -25.14 8.49
C ALA A 386 2.69 -25.51 9.71
N THR A 387 2.91 -24.57 10.64
CA THR A 387 3.83 -24.72 11.76
C THR A 387 3.49 -25.88 12.71
N PRO A 388 2.26 -26.04 13.24
CA PRO A 388 1.89 -27.18 14.08
C PRO A 388 1.90 -28.50 13.31
N LEU A 389 1.61 -28.47 12.00
CA LEU A 389 1.71 -29.66 11.14
C LEU A 389 3.16 -30.09 10.99
N ALA A 390 4.09 -29.15 10.81
CA ALA A 390 5.52 -29.44 10.73
C ALA A 390 6.06 -30.04 12.04
N ALA A 391 5.56 -29.60 13.19
CA ALA A 391 5.89 -30.22 14.47
C ALA A 391 5.44 -31.68 14.54
N LEU A 392 4.23 -31.99 14.07
CA LEU A 392 3.76 -33.41 13.97
C LEU A 392 4.64 -34.22 13.03
N GLY A 393 5.13 -33.62 11.93
CA GLY A 393 6.09 -34.27 11.02
C GLY A 393 7.41 -34.58 11.68
N ALA A 394 7.97 -33.64 12.44
CA ALA A 394 9.20 -33.91 13.21
C ALA A 394 9.01 -34.97 14.28
N ILE A 395 7.86 -34.99 14.97
CA ILE A 395 7.50 -36.07 15.91
C ILE A 395 7.45 -37.42 15.17
N TRP A 396 6.78 -37.48 14.02
CA TRP A 396 6.66 -38.70 13.23
C TRP A 396 8.02 -39.27 12.79
N ILE A 397 8.95 -38.40 12.31
CA ILE A 397 10.32 -38.78 11.98
C ILE A 397 11.02 -39.32 13.22
N GLY A 398 10.96 -38.64 14.35
CA GLY A 398 11.57 -39.05 15.60
C GLY A 398 11.08 -40.43 16.06
N GLU A 399 9.76 -40.68 16.01
CA GLU A 399 9.19 -42.00 16.34
C GLU A 399 9.60 -43.13 15.41
N ARG A 400 9.79 -42.81 14.11
CA ARG A 400 10.30 -43.79 13.14
C ARG A 400 11.74 -44.17 13.43
N ILE A 401 12.60 -43.19 13.70
CA ILE A 401 14.00 -43.42 14.05
C ILE A 401 14.11 -44.14 15.39
N ALA A 402 13.34 -43.78 16.40
CA ALA A 402 13.35 -44.43 17.70
C ALA A 402 12.97 -45.89 17.69
N ARG A 403 12.21 -46.34 16.67
CA ARG A 403 11.83 -47.76 16.49
C ARG A 403 12.92 -48.60 15.85
N SER A 404 13.98 -48.03 15.33
CA SER A 404 15.08 -48.77 14.73
C SER A 404 15.88 -49.52 15.82
N ARG A 405 16.23 -50.80 15.59
CA ARG A 405 16.87 -51.71 16.58
C ARG A 405 18.17 -51.14 17.18
N GLY A 406 18.90 -50.31 16.44
CA GLY A 406 20.19 -49.73 16.89
C GLY A 406 20.07 -48.54 17.81
N VAL A 407 18.87 -47.91 17.91
CA VAL A 407 18.69 -46.61 18.58
C VAL A 407 17.85 -46.69 19.86
N GLN A 408 17.32 -47.89 20.18
CA GLN A 408 16.39 -48.10 21.31
C GLN A 408 16.95 -47.60 22.67
N ARG A 409 18.24 -47.76 22.92
CA ARG A 409 18.88 -47.28 24.17
C ARG A 409 18.97 -45.73 24.27
N TRP A 410 18.82 -44.99 23.17
CA TRP A 410 18.90 -43.56 23.10
C TRP A 410 17.53 -42.87 22.94
N ASN A 411 16.45 -43.62 23.11
CA ASN A 411 15.08 -43.23 22.77
C ASN A 411 14.66 -41.87 23.34
N ALA A 412 15.13 -41.56 24.57
CA ALA A 412 14.82 -40.28 25.22
C ALA A 412 15.42 -39.06 24.51
N TRP A 413 16.53 -39.20 23.81
CA TRP A 413 17.25 -38.12 23.14
C TRP A 413 16.88 -37.93 21.66
N VAL A 414 16.24 -38.95 21.05
CA VAL A 414 15.89 -38.95 19.63
C VAL A 414 15.04 -37.70 19.24
N PRO A 415 14.00 -37.31 19.99
CA PRO A 415 13.21 -36.10 19.63
C PRO A 415 14.04 -34.82 19.64
N ALA A 416 14.99 -34.70 20.59
CA ALA A 416 15.88 -33.55 20.65
C ALA A 416 16.83 -33.55 19.43
N PHE A 417 17.50 -34.69 19.19
CA PHE A 417 18.46 -34.82 18.09
C PHE A 417 17.82 -34.54 16.73
N VAL A 418 16.67 -35.17 16.45
CA VAL A 418 15.92 -34.97 15.19
C VAL A 418 15.50 -33.50 15.01
N SER A 419 14.94 -32.90 16.07
CA SER A 419 14.50 -31.50 15.99
C SER A 419 15.67 -30.53 15.81
N LEU A 420 16.80 -30.77 16.46
CA LEU A 420 17.99 -29.95 16.32
C LEU A 420 18.67 -30.15 14.96
N ALA A 421 18.71 -31.39 14.43
CA ALA A 421 19.20 -31.64 13.07
C ALA A 421 18.35 -30.96 12.00
N LEU A 422 17.02 -31.04 12.14
CA LEU A 422 16.08 -30.33 11.25
C LEU A 422 16.18 -28.79 11.40
N ALA A 423 16.42 -28.30 12.63
CA ALA A 423 16.67 -26.88 12.87
C ALA A 423 17.99 -26.44 12.21
N ALA A 424 19.05 -27.24 12.32
CA ALA A 424 20.31 -26.96 11.65
C ALA A 424 20.19 -26.98 10.12
N LEU A 425 19.43 -27.94 9.57
CA LEU A 425 19.13 -28.01 8.16
C LEU A 425 18.36 -26.74 7.71
N PHE A 426 17.32 -26.34 8.44
CA PHE A 426 16.57 -25.11 8.16
C PHE A 426 17.43 -23.85 8.29
N LEU A 427 18.28 -23.75 9.31
CA LEU A 427 19.21 -22.61 9.45
C LEU A 427 20.25 -22.58 8.33
N GLY A 428 20.62 -23.74 7.79
CA GLY A 428 21.44 -23.88 6.59
C GLY A 428 20.72 -23.39 5.33
N GLU A 429 19.43 -23.72 5.19
CA GLU A 429 18.58 -23.14 4.15
C GLU A 429 18.54 -21.61 4.22
N LEU A 430 18.51 -21.06 5.42
CA LEU A 430 18.53 -19.62 5.68
C LEU A 430 19.92 -18.99 5.55
N GLY A 431 20.89 -19.67 4.93
CA GLY A 431 22.21 -19.08 4.64
C GLY A 431 21.99 -17.70 4.01
N MET A 432 22.15 -16.64 4.80
CA MET A 432 21.76 -15.28 4.41
C MET A 432 22.94 -14.40 4.11
N LYS A 433 22.79 -13.56 3.10
CA LYS A 433 23.61 -12.35 2.91
C LYS A 433 23.42 -11.41 4.11
N PRO A 434 24.42 -10.60 4.44
CA PRO A 434 24.26 -9.60 5.49
C PRO A 434 23.02 -8.74 5.28
N LEU A 435 22.33 -8.42 6.38
CA LEU A 435 21.13 -7.56 6.34
C LEU A 435 21.47 -6.21 5.69
N PRO A 436 20.79 -5.76 4.64
CA PRO A 436 20.98 -4.42 4.09
C PRO A 436 20.55 -3.37 5.11
N LEU A 437 21.43 -2.44 5.37
CA LEU A 437 21.21 -1.35 6.32
C LEU A 437 21.40 -0.01 5.62
N VAL A 438 20.55 0.94 5.95
CA VAL A 438 20.63 2.32 5.46
C VAL A 438 20.76 3.27 6.62
N THR A 439 21.64 4.27 6.50
CA THR A 439 21.86 5.30 7.54
C THR A 439 20.59 6.14 7.72
N SER A 440 20.19 6.33 8.97
CA SER A 440 19.07 7.18 9.34
C SER A 440 19.33 8.65 8.98
N PRO A 441 18.30 9.42 8.62
CA PRO A 441 18.40 10.88 8.46
C PRO A 441 18.83 11.65 9.72
N MET A 442 18.84 10.99 10.87
CA MET A 442 19.29 11.56 12.15
C MET A 442 20.80 11.43 12.39
N GLU A 443 21.57 10.92 11.41
CA GLU A 443 23.01 10.68 11.49
C GLU A 443 23.78 11.49 10.43
N PRO A 444 25.02 11.94 10.70
CA PRO A 444 25.74 11.76 11.98
C PRO A 444 25.20 12.66 13.10
N GLU A 445 24.56 13.76 12.79
CA GLU A 445 23.90 14.68 13.71
C GLU A 445 22.57 15.16 13.10
N VAL A 446 21.61 15.38 13.95
CA VAL A 446 20.36 16.03 13.53
C VAL A 446 20.67 17.46 13.06
N PRO A 447 20.26 17.86 11.86
CA PRO A 447 20.49 19.22 11.39
C PRO A 447 19.96 20.26 12.39
N ARG A 448 20.75 21.26 12.70
CA ARG A 448 20.43 22.26 13.73
C ARG A 448 19.14 23.05 13.48
N VAL A 449 18.69 23.08 12.22
CA VAL A 449 17.42 23.72 11.85
C VAL A 449 16.22 23.06 12.58
N TYR A 450 16.24 21.76 12.85
CA TYR A 450 15.16 21.07 13.57
C TYR A 450 15.08 21.46 15.05
N SER A 451 16.23 21.65 15.70
CA SER A 451 16.29 22.19 17.08
C SER A 451 15.75 23.64 17.13
N TRP A 452 16.08 24.44 16.12
CA TRP A 452 15.52 25.78 15.98
C TRP A 452 13.99 25.73 15.74
N LEU A 453 13.50 24.83 14.87
CA LEU A 453 12.06 24.65 14.65
C LEU A 453 11.31 24.22 15.92
N ALA A 454 11.92 23.41 16.76
CA ALA A 454 11.34 22.98 18.03
C ALA A 454 11.21 24.14 19.03
N SER A 455 12.10 25.12 18.97
CA SER A 455 12.12 26.31 19.87
C SER A 455 11.33 27.50 19.35
N THR A 456 10.95 27.50 18.05
CA THR A 456 10.37 28.67 17.37
C THR A 456 9.04 28.37 16.72
N GLY A 457 7.94 28.84 17.34
CA GLY A 457 6.61 28.85 16.77
C GLY A 457 5.93 27.47 16.64
N THR A 458 4.63 27.49 16.37
CA THR A 458 3.76 26.29 16.32
C THR A 458 3.03 26.11 14.97
N GLY A 459 3.15 27.07 14.04
CA GLY A 459 2.43 27.06 12.77
C GLY A 459 2.93 26.00 11.79
N PRO A 460 2.15 25.72 10.73
CA PRO A 460 2.52 24.75 9.71
C PRO A 460 3.75 25.22 8.92
N LEU A 461 4.51 24.23 8.44
CA LEU A 461 5.73 24.48 7.67
C LEU A 461 5.82 23.58 6.43
N LEU A 462 6.68 24.01 5.51
CA LEU A 462 7.07 23.27 4.32
C LEU A 462 8.58 23.07 4.32
N GLU A 463 9.05 21.88 3.99
CA GLU A 463 10.47 21.59 3.76
C GLU A 463 10.71 21.31 2.27
N LEU A 464 11.79 21.85 1.70
CA LEU A 464 12.15 21.71 0.29
C LEU A 464 13.53 21.03 0.15
N PRO A 465 13.71 20.15 -0.82
CA PRO A 465 12.81 19.84 -1.95
C PRO A 465 11.59 19.00 -1.55
N LEU A 466 10.51 19.11 -2.33
CA LEU A 466 9.25 18.40 -2.13
C LEU A 466 9.18 17.20 -3.08
N ASP A 467 9.88 16.13 -2.75
CA ASP A 467 9.96 14.88 -3.51
C ASP A 467 9.78 13.65 -2.58
N PRO A 468 9.43 12.47 -3.13
CA PRO A 468 9.11 11.30 -2.31
C PRO A 468 10.21 10.83 -1.34
N PRO A 469 11.51 10.79 -1.70
CA PRO A 469 12.57 10.43 -0.76
C PRO A 469 12.75 11.45 0.37
N SER A 470 12.74 12.75 0.03
CA SER A 470 12.87 13.84 0.99
C SER A 470 11.69 13.89 1.95
N ASP A 471 10.47 13.69 1.47
CA ASP A 471 9.26 13.67 2.29
C ASP A 471 9.32 12.65 3.43
N GLN A 472 9.85 11.46 3.17
CA GLN A 472 9.96 10.44 4.21
C GLN A 472 11.02 10.78 5.26
N ARG A 473 12.13 11.42 4.84
CA ARG A 473 13.13 11.96 5.76
C ARG A 473 12.54 13.04 6.66
N TYR A 474 11.81 14.00 6.08
CA TYR A 474 11.16 15.07 6.83
C TYR A 474 10.08 14.55 7.76
N SER A 475 9.36 13.52 7.37
CA SER A 475 8.40 12.84 8.26
C SER A 475 9.07 12.37 9.56
N LEU A 476 10.20 11.67 9.47
CA LEU A 476 10.94 11.23 10.65
C LEU A 476 11.51 12.41 11.44
N LEU A 477 12.13 13.38 10.78
CA LEU A 477 12.75 14.54 11.42
C LEU A 477 11.72 15.45 12.09
N SER A 478 10.45 15.43 11.63
CA SER A 478 9.35 16.16 12.27
C SER A 478 9.06 15.70 13.71
N THR A 479 9.54 14.51 14.12
CA THR A 479 9.44 14.01 15.50
C THR A 479 10.23 14.85 16.52
N ILE A 480 11.06 15.77 16.04
CA ILE A 480 11.86 16.66 16.90
C ILE A 480 11.04 17.89 17.31
N HIS A 481 10.21 18.41 16.41
CA HIS A 481 9.45 19.65 16.65
C HIS A 481 7.92 19.45 16.67
N TRP A 482 7.40 18.35 16.17
CA TRP A 482 5.97 17.98 16.11
C TRP A 482 5.04 19.02 15.44
N ARG A 483 5.59 20.02 14.74
CA ARG A 483 4.80 21.00 13.99
C ARG A 483 4.14 20.35 12.80
N PRO A 484 2.94 20.81 12.37
CA PRO A 484 2.32 20.32 11.13
C PRO A 484 3.22 20.62 9.92
N ILE A 485 3.44 19.63 9.07
CA ILE A 485 4.21 19.79 7.82
C ILE A 485 3.36 19.42 6.61
N VAL A 486 3.55 20.17 5.51
CA VAL A 486 2.93 19.84 4.21
C VAL A 486 3.50 18.54 3.65
N ASN A 487 4.76 18.32 3.95
CA ASN A 487 5.52 17.13 3.58
C ASN A 487 4.93 15.85 4.16
N GLY A 488 5.46 14.77 3.68
CA GLY A 488 5.12 13.44 4.15
C GLY A 488 4.52 12.56 3.05
N ARG A 489 4.58 11.27 3.33
CA ARG A 489 4.02 10.24 2.47
C ARG A 489 3.35 9.19 3.33
N SER A 490 2.26 8.60 2.84
CA SER A 490 1.52 7.58 3.56
C SER A 490 1.08 6.46 2.62
N GLY A 491 0.48 5.41 3.14
CA GLY A 491 -0.04 4.29 2.36
C GLY A 491 -1.15 4.68 1.38
N PHE A 492 -1.92 5.70 1.73
CA PHE A 492 -2.89 6.35 0.85
C PHE A 492 -2.51 7.83 0.69
N MET A 493 -2.50 8.32 -0.56
CA MET A 493 -2.23 9.72 -0.89
C MET A 493 -3.43 10.27 -1.66
N PRO A 494 -4.22 11.18 -1.07
CA PRO A 494 -5.32 11.82 -1.80
C PRO A 494 -4.83 12.70 -2.94
N SER A 495 -5.42 12.55 -4.13
CA SER A 495 -5.05 13.33 -5.32
C SER A 495 -5.27 14.84 -5.19
N ILE A 496 -6.07 15.27 -4.23
CA ILE A 496 -6.26 16.69 -3.89
C ILE A 496 -4.94 17.39 -3.50
N LEU A 497 -3.93 16.63 -3.04
CA LEU A 497 -2.60 17.15 -2.71
C LEU A 497 -1.70 17.35 -3.92
N ASP A 498 -2.00 16.73 -5.06
CA ASP A 498 -1.09 16.69 -6.20
C ASP A 498 -0.82 18.09 -6.75
N ASP A 499 -1.87 18.89 -6.95
CA ASP A 499 -1.75 20.27 -7.43
C ASP A 499 -1.06 21.19 -6.42
N LEU A 500 -1.45 21.10 -5.13
CA LEU A 500 -0.80 21.84 -4.06
C LEU A 500 0.70 21.55 -4.00
N ARG A 501 1.08 20.29 -4.06
CA ARG A 501 2.49 19.85 -3.98
C ARG A 501 3.27 20.29 -5.22
N ALA A 502 2.67 20.15 -6.41
CA ALA A 502 3.27 20.62 -7.66
C ALA A 502 3.52 22.13 -7.64
N ALA A 503 2.56 22.92 -7.16
CA ALA A 503 2.73 24.36 -7.03
C ALA A 503 3.83 24.72 -6.02
N LEU A 504 3.80 24.15 -4.82
CA LEU A 504 4.77 24.43 -3.75
C LEU A 504 6.20 23.96 -4.09
N ALA A 505 6.37 22.91 -4.87
CA ALA A 505 7.69 22.46 -5.34
C ALA A 505 8.40 23.51 -6.19
N THR A 506 7.66 24.44 -6.82
CA THR A 506 8.25 25.53 -7.64
C THR A 506 8.70 26.73 -6.83
N PHE A 507 8.59 26.72 -5.49
CA PHE A 507 8.99 27.82 -4.62
C PHE A 507 10.41 28.32 -4.98
N PRO A 508 10.64 29.65 -5.08
CA PRO A 508 9.76 30.76 -4.72
C PRO A 508 8.94 31.38 -5.86
N ALA A 509 8.50 30.59 -6.84
CA ALA A 509 7.66 31.09 -7.90
C ALA A 509 6.38 31.79 -7.35
N PRO A 510 5.80 32.80 -8.05
CA PRO A 510 4.63 33.52 -7.58
C PRO A 510 3.44 32.62 -7.20
N ARG A 511 3.18 31.59 -8.00
CA ARG A 511 2.15 30.57 -7.70
C ARG A 511 2.42 29.85 -6.37
N ALA A 512 3.66 29.44 -6.13
CA ALA A 512 4.03 28.77 -4.87
C ALA A 512 3.82 29.69 -3.66
N LEU A 513 4.19 30.98 -3.78
CA LEU A 513 3.98 31.97 -2.72
C LEU A 513 2.49 32.20 -2.43
N GLN A 514 1.66 32.29 -3.46
CA GLN A 514 0.21 32.41 -3.32
C GLN A 514 -0.40 31.19 -2.63
N TYR A 515 -0.02 29.97 -3.04
CA TYR A 515 -0.48 28.73 -2.43
C TYR A 515 -0.03 28.61 -0.98
N ALA A 516 1.21 28.94 -0.69
CA ALA A 516 1.78 28.89 0.65
C ALA A 516 1.07 29.90 1.60
N ALA A 517 0.86 31.13 1.15
CA ALA A 517 0.12 32.14 1.90
C ALA A 517 -1.35 31.71 2.11
N ALA A 518 -1.98 31.17 1.07
CA ALA A 518 -3.37 30.72 1.10
C ALA A 518 -3.62 29.66 2.16
N ILE A 519 -2.77 28.64 2.26
CA ILE A 519 -2.89 27.59 3.29
C ILE A 519 -2.32 28.01 4.65
N GLY A 520 -1.77 29.22 4.77
CA GLY A 520 -1.26 29.78 6.04
C GLY A 520 0.07 29.18 6.48
N LEU A 521 0.99 28.91 5.55
CA LEU A 521 2.34 28.47 5.91
C LEU A 521 3.09 29.56 6.64
N GLY A 522 3.52 29.29 7.88
CA GLY A 522 4.28 30.21 8.71
C GLY A 522 5.77 30.19 8.41
N THR A 523 6.28 29.04 7.97
CA THR A 523 7.72 28.79 7.77
C THR A 523 7.96 27.91 6.55
N ILE A 524 8.97 28.23 5.74
CA ILE A 524 9.49 27.36 4.68
C ILE A 524 10.96 27.12 4.94
N VAL A 525 11.34 25.87 5.05
CA VAL A 525 12.72 25.44 5.20
C VAL A 525 13.25 24.96 3.85
N VAL A 526 14.41 25.44 3.47
CA VAL A 526 15.08 25.09 2.21
C VAL A 526 16.43 24.44 2.53
N HIS A 527 16.54 23.17 2.20
CA HIS A 527 17.79 22.40 2.33
C HIS A 527 18.62 22.62 1.05
N THR A 528 19.52 23.61 1.10
CA THR A 528 20.20 24.12 -0.12
C THR A 528 21.08 23.09 -0.81
N GLY A 529 21.61 22.11 -0.07
CA GLY A 529 22.38 21.00 -0.64
C GLY A 529 21.54 20.02 -1.49
N HIS A 530 20.20 20.16 -1.46
CA HIS A 530 19.29 19.24 -2.16
C HIS A 530 18.41 19.92 -3.22
N ILE A 531 18.51 21.26 -3.41
CA ILE A 531 17.78 21.99 -4.45
C ILE A 531 18.69 22.31 -5.64
N SER A 532 18.08 22.61 -6.79
CA SER A 532 18.85 23.02 -7.98
C SER A 532 19.47 24.41 -7.82
N VAL A 533 20.58 24.61 -8.54
CA VAL A 533 21.27 25.93 -8.60
C VAL A 533 20.31 27.03 -9.06
N ASP A 534 19.45 26.72 -10.04
CA ASP A 534 18.45 27.66 -10.55
C ASP A 534 17.41 28.03 -9.49
N GLN A 535 16.97 27.05 -8.71
CA GLN A 535 16.02 27.29 -7.63
C GLN A 535 16.65 28.16 -6.54
N LEU A 536 17.90 27.93 -6.20
CA LEU A 536 18.66 28.74 -5.25
C LEU A 536 18.86 30.18 -5.77
N ALA A 537 19.14 30.35 -7.09
CA ALA A 537 19.25 31.66 -7.70
C ALA A 537 17.92 32.44 -7.63
N ARG A 538 16.81 31.80 -8.00
CA ARG A 538 15.47 32.40 -7.87
C ARG A 538 15.13 32.78 -6.42
N LEU A 539 15.55 31.97 -5.48
CA LEU A 539 15.33 32.24 -4.05
C LEU A 539 16.05 33.50 -3.60
N ARG A 540 17.30 33.71 -4.03
CA ARG A 540 18.07 34.94 -3.76
C ARG A 540 17.41 36.18 -4.37
N VAL A 541 16.88 36.05 -5.59
CA VAL A 541 16.13 37.16 -6.24
C VAL A 541 14.85 37.46 -5.47
N ALA A 542 14.08 36.47 -5.06
CA ALA A 542 12.85 36.64 -4.28
C ALA A 542 13.12 37.26 -2.89
N GLU A 543 14.23 36.92 -2.27
CA GLU A 543 14.69 37.51 -1.01
C GLU A 543 15.07 38.99 -1.20
N ALA A 544 15.85 39.31 -2.23
CA ALA A 544 16.22 40.69 -2.56
C ALA A 544 15.00 41.57 -2.92
N ALA A 545 13.98 40.97 -3.55
CA ALA A 545 12.70 41.65 -3.85
C ALA A 545 11.76 41.74 -2.63
N GLY A 546 12.12 41.22 -1.46
CA GLY A 546 11.28 41.24 -0.26
C GLY A 546 10.05 40.33 -0.32
N SER A 547 9.95 39.42 -1.31
CA SER A 547 8.84 38.47 -1.44
C SER A 547 8.92 37.35 -0.39
N VAL A 548 10.10 37.06 0.09
CA VAL A 548 10.38 36.13 1.19
C VAL A 548 11.38 36.76 2.16
N HIS A 549 11.21 36.48 3.46
CA HIS A 549 12.08 37.03 4.50
C HIS A 549 12.83 35.89 5.18
N ARG A 550 14.15 35.88 5.10
CA ARG A 550 14.98 34.89 5.80
C ARG A 550 14.90 35.15 7.30
N VAL A 551 14.53 34.11 8.06
CA VAL A 551 14.38 34.17 9.53
C VAL A 551 15.42 33.36 10.27
N ALA A 552 16.05 32.40 9.60
CA ALA A 552 17.18 31.64 10.16
C ALA A 552 18.10 31.10 9.06
N THR A 553 19.35 30.89 9.44
CA THR A 553 20.36 30.16 8.66
C THR A 553 21.03 29.15 9.59
N SER A 554 21.10 27.90 9.20
CA SER A 554 21.68 26.83 10.01
C SER A 554 22.46 25.86 9.13
N GLY A 555 23.77 26.14 8.99
CA GLY A 555 24.61 25.43 8.02
C GLY A 555 24.14 25.70 6.59
N GLU A 556 23.79 24.66 5.85
CA GLU A 556 23.24 24.75 4.49
C GLU A 556 21.72 24.95 4.47
N ASP A 557 21.04 24.94 5.64
CA ASP A 557 19.60 25.07 5.72
C ASP A 557 19.21 26.54 5.92
N LEU A 558 18.25 26.98 5.12
CA LEU A 558 17.68 28.33 5.17
C LEU A 558 16.22 28.27 5.55
N ALA A 559 15.79 29.09 6.52
CA ALA A 559 14.38 29.19 6.88
C ALA A 559 13.82 30.56 6.47
N TYR A 560 12.67 30.55 5.83
CA TYR A 560 11.99 31.73 5.32
C TYR A 560 10.60 31.88 5.93
N ARG A 561 10.19 33.14 6.08
CA ARG A 561 8.80 33.52 6.32
C ARG A 561 8.24 34.22 5.09
N ILE A 562 6.96 33.98 4.78
CA ILE A 562 6.29 34.59 3.63
C ILE A 562 5.52 35.79 4.13
N GLY A 563 5.62 36.92 3.39
CA GLY A 563 4.77 38.09 3.59
C GLY A 563 3.40 37.89 2.92
N GLY A 564 2.34 38.36 3.55
CA GLY A 564 0.99 38.41 2.98
C GLY A 564 -0.05 37.63 3.79
N SER A 565 -1.22 38.26 3.97
CA SER A 565 -2.39 37.54 4.54
C SER A 565 -3.30 37.12 3.38
N PRO A 566 -3.89 35.93 3.42
CA PRO A 566 -4.82 35.53 2.39
C PRO A 566 -6.09 36.38 2.45
N VAL A 567 -6.47 36.99 1.33
CA VAL A 567 -7.76 37.62 1.16
C VAL A 567 -8.73 36.63 0.58
N ALA A 568 -9.94 36.50 1.10
CA ALA A 568 -10.93 35.56 0.63
C ALA A 568 -11.40 35.92 -0.80
N ALA A 569 -11.32 34.98 -1.73
CA ALA A 569 -11.80 35.12 -3.09
C ALA A 569 -13.24 34.57 -3.24
N LEU A 570 -13.94 35.07 -4.19
CA LEU A 570 -15.20 34.49 -4.69
C LEU A 570 -14.85 33.43 -5.74
N LEU A 571 -15.54 32.30 -5.66
CA LEU A 571 -15.42 31.23 -6.65
C LEU A 571 -16.55 31.31 -7.68
N SER A 572 -16.23 30.98 -8.91
CA SER A 572 -17.18 30.63 -9.96
C SER A 572 -16.90 29.21 -10.48
N VAL A 573 -17.93 28.55 -10.98
CA VAL A 573 -17.83 27.25 -11.61
C VAL A 573 -18.57 27.28 -12.95
N ASP A 574 -17.87 26.84 -13.99
CA ASP A 574 -18.44 26.59 -15.31
C ASP A 574 -18.43 25.10 -15.58
N VAL A 575 -19.43 24.59 -16.27
CA VAL A 575 -19.56 23.18 -16.62
C VAL A 575 -19.28 23.02 -18.10
N ALA A 576 -18.34 22.16 -18.43
CA ALA A 576 -18.13 21.71 -19.81
C ALA A 576 -18.83 20.36 -19.99
N VAL A 577 -19.97 20.36 -20.66
CA VAL A 577 -20.73 19.16 -21.00
C VAL A 577 -20.41 18.78 -22.44
N PRO A 578 -20.17 17.48 -22.73
CA PRO A 578 -20.13 17.01 -24.11
C PRO A 578 -21.47 17.38 -24.80
N PRO A 579 -21.46 17.79 -26.07
CA PRO A 579 -22.67 18.20 -26.77
C PRO A 579 -23.72 17.07 -26.89
N ILE A 580 -23.25 15.81 -26.84
CA ILE A 580 -24.09 14.62 -26.91
C ILE A 580 -23.67 13.64 -25.83
N LEU A 581 -24.64 13.22 -25.01
CA LEU A 581 -24.51 12.13 -24.04
C LEU A 581 -25.33 10.92 -24.49
N ARG A 582 -25.01 9.75 -23.96
CA ARG A 582 -25.71 8.49 -24.24
C ARG A 582 -26.52 8.02 -23.03
N ALA A 583 -27.78 7.71 -23.25
CA ALA A 583 -28.72 7.29 -22.22
C ALA A 583 -28.21 6.03 -21.44
N GLY A 584 -28.28 6.09 -20.11
CA GLY A 584 -27.89 5.00 -19.23
C GLY A 584 -26.38 4.76 -19.12
N ARG A 585 -25.55 5.56 -19.80
CA ARG A 585 -24.09 5.46 -19.74
C ARG A 585 -23.49 6.45 -18.74
N GLN A 586 -22.39 6.03 -18.14
CA GLN A 586 -21.55 6.90 -17.31
C GLN A 586 -20.67 7.75 -18.22
N SER A 587 -20.84 9.06 -18.16
CA SER A 587 -20.06 10.03 -18.92
C SER A 587 -19.24 10.91 -17.98
N ARG A 588 -18.11 11.41 -18.46
CA ARG A 588 -17.35 12.44 -17.77
C ARG A 588 -17.85 13.82 -18.15
N LEU A 589 -18.09 14.64 -17.12
CA LEU A 589 -18.36 16.06 -17.26
C LEU A 589 -17.15 16.83 -16.75
N GLY A 590 -16.74 17.89 -17.44
CA GLY A 590 -15.71 18.79 -16.98
C GLY A 590 -16.31 19.92 -16.16
N LEU A 591 -15.73 20.22 -15.01
CA LEU A 591 -15.98 21.46 -14.27
C LEU A 591 -14.74 22.33 -14.41
N ARG A 592 -14.93 23.63 -14.60
CA ARG A 592 -13.87 24.63 -14.58
C ARG A 592 -14.10 25.52 -13.36
N VAL A 593 -13.18 25.47 -12.41
CA VAL A 593 -13.28 26.25 -11.18
C VAL A 593 -12.32 27.44 -11.30
N ARG A 594 -12.84 28.66 -11.11
CA ARG A 594 -12.09 29.91 -11.15
C ARG A 594 -12.29 30.69 -9.86
N ALA A 595 -11.26 31.40 -9.42
CA ALA A 595 -11.37 32.41 -8.38
C ALA A 595 -11.40 33.80 -9.00
N SER A 596 -12.23 34.67 -8.45
CA SER A 596 -12.33 36.07 -8.88
C SER A 596 -12.09 37.01 -7.70
N GLY A 597 -11.58 38.26 -7.98
CA GLY A 597 -11.38 39.27 -6.94
C GLY A 597 -9.95 39.42 -6.45
N GLY A 598 -8.94 38.92 -7.21
CA GLY A 598 -7.52 39.22 -6.93
C GLY A 598 -6.91 38.44 -5.76
N ALA A 599 -7.63 37.43 -5.22
CA ALA A 599 -7.24 36.66 -4.07
C ALA A 599 -7.27 35.16 -4.37
N ALA A 600 -6.67 34.34 -3.50
CA ALA A 600 -6.77 32.91 -3.60
C ALA A 600 -7.93 32.37 -2.74
N TRP A 601 -8.68 31.42 -3.30
CA TRP A 601 -9.62 30.64 -2.52
C TRP A 601 -8.95 29.40 -1.93
N VAL A 602 -9.34 29.03 -0.71
CA VAL A 602 -8.77 27.87 0.00
C VAL A 602 -9.87 26.98 0.57
N GLN A 603 -9.80 25.71 0.26
CA GLN A 603 -10.62 24.71 0.95
C GLN A 603 -10.03 24.42 2.33
N ARG A 604 -10.58 25.07 3.36
CA ARG A 604 -10.12 24.86 4.73
C ARG A 604 -10.48 23.48 5.23
N ARG A 605 -9.47 22.70 5.69
CA ARG A 605 -9.60 21.37 6.29
C ARG A 605 -10.48 20.40 5.48
N PRO A 606 -10.08 20.04 4.27
CA PRO A 606 -10.85 19.09 3.46
C PRO A 606 -10.92 17.73 4.17
N GLN A 607 -12.14 17.21 4.31
CA GLN A 607 -12.37 15.93 5.00
C GLN A 607 -12.62 14.80 4.02
N GLY A 608 -12.58 15.03 2.73
CA GLY A 608 -12.86 14.03 1.69
C GLY A 608 -13.21 14.66 0.35
N LEU A 609 -13.72 13.82 -0.55
CA LEU A 609 -14.26 14.26 -1.83
C LEU A 609 -15.49 15.14 -1.61
N SER A 610 -15.59 16.21 -2.35
CA SER A 610 -16.75 17.08 -2.32
C SER A 610 -17.92 16.48 -3.10
N THR A 611 -19.13 16.66 -2.60
CA THR A 611 -20.35 16.26 -3.31
C THR A 611 -20.72 17.33 -4.33
N VAL A 612 -20.90 16.91 -5.57
CA VAL A 612 -21.46 17.71 -6.67
C VAL A 612 -22.85 17.15 -6.95
N ILE A 613 -23.84 18.02 -6.99
CA ILE A 613 -25.22 17.67 -7.29
C ILE A 613 -25.51 18.05 -8.74
N LEU A 614 -26.02 17.08 -9.50
CA LEU A 614 -26.46 17.24 -10.88
C LEU A 614 -27.98 17.12 -10.91
N GLU A 615 -28.65 18.14 -11.41
CA GLU A 615 -30.10 18.17 -11.58
C GLU A 615 -30.41 18.24 -13.08
N TRP A 616 -31.12 17.22 -13.57
CA TRP A 616 -31.51 17.09 -14.97
C TRP A 616 -33.00 17.38 -15.11
N ASP A 617 -33.34 18.52 -15.65
CA ASP A 617 -34.70 18.92 -15.93
C ASP A 617 -35.03 18.65 -17.40
N ARG A 618 -36.00 17.79 -17.66
CA ARG A 618 -36.38 17.40 -19.03
C ARG A 618 -37.14 18.54 -19.70
N ASN A 619 -36.72 18.93 -20.90
CA ASN A 619 -37.45 19.93 -21.69
C ASN A 619 -38.82 19.38 -22.11
N GLY A 620 -39.88 20.09 -21.80
CA GLY A 620 -41.26 19.65 -22.04
C GLY A 620 -42.00 19.13 -20.83
N GLY A 621 -41.42 19.26 -19.64
CA GLY A 621 -42.03 18.81 -18.38
C GLY A 621 -41.64 17.41 -17.99
N GLY A 622 -41.61 17.12 -16.71
CA GLY A 622 -41.24 15.84 -16.13
C GLY A 622 -40.63 15.98 -14.74
N ARG A 623 -40.30 14.86 -14.13
CA ARG A 623 -39.64 14.83 -12.82
C ARG A 623 -38.16 15.17 -13.01
N THR A 624 -37.64 16.13 -12.24
CA THR A 624 -36.21 16.41 -12.14
C THR A 624 -35.47 15.16 -11.65
N ILE A 625 -34.42 14.75 -12.37
CA ILE A 625 -33.53 13.66 -11.96
C ILE A 625 -32.34 14.25 -11.22
N ARG A 626 -32.22 13.94 -9.95
CA ARG A 626 -31.10 14.37 -9.12
C ARG A 626 -30.10 13.25 -8.98
N GLN A 627 -28.82 13.56 -9.22
CA GLN A 627 -27.69 12.65 -9.03
C GLN A 627 -26.64 13.33 -8.16
N GLU A 628 -25.90 12.54 -7.41
CA GLU A 628 -24.77 13.00 -6.62
C GLU A 628 -23.50 12.35 -7.16
N ALA A 629 -22.50 13.18 -7.43
CA ALA A 629 -21.16 12.75 -7.80
C ALA A 629 -20.17 13.22 -6.75
N ARG A 630 -19.14 12.44 -6.51
CA ARG A 630 -18.08 12.79 -5.56
C ARG A 630 -16.80 13.09 -6.33
N VAL A 631 -16.18 14.23 -6.03
CA VAL A 631 -15.01 14.72 -6.76
C VAL A 631 -13.98 15.35 -5.84
N ALA A 632 -12.70 15.17 -6.15
CA ALA A 632 -11.63 15.94 -5.52
C ALA A 632 -11.61 17.36 -6.10
N LEU A 633 -12.02 18.34 -5.30
CA LEU A 633 -11.88 19.75 -5.68
C LEU A 633 -10.48 20.25 -5.31
N PRO A 634 -9.93 21.25 -6.03
CA PRO A 634 -8.63 21.79 -5.70
C PRO A 634 -8.59 22.37 -4.29
N LEU A 635 -7.46 22.24 -3.60
CA LEU A 635 -7.25 22.84 -2.27
C LEU A 635 -7.14 24.35 -2.33
N VAL A 636 -6.52 24.87 -3.36
CA VAL A 636 -6.28 26.29 -3.59
C VAL A 636 -6.64 26.61 -5.04
N VAL A 637 -7.31 27.73 -5.26
CA VAL A 637 -7.58 28.31 -6.59
C VAL A 637 -7.12 29.77 -6.54
N THR A 638 -6.13 30.13 -7.37
CA THR A 638 -5.63 31.50 -7.47
C THR A 638 -6.44 32.34 -8.45
N ALA A 639 -6.37 33.67 -8.35
CA ALA A 639 -7.24 34.58 -9.10
C ALA A 639 -7.17 34.45 -10.63
N ASP A 640 -6.01 34.06 -11.15
CA ASP A 640 -5.76 33.95 -12.60
C ASP A 640 -5.76 32.49 -13.08
N GLU A 641 -6.20 31.57 -12.24
CA GLU A 641 -6.11 30.15 -12.50
C GLU A 641 -7.49 29.56 -12.78
N GLU A 642 -7.56 28.78 -13.85
CA GLU A 642 -8.69 27.93 -14.16
C GLU A 642 -8.29 26.48 -13.93
N ILE A 643 -8.89 25.84 -12.93
CA ILE A 643 -8.59 24.45 -12.59
C ILE A 643 -9.66 23.54 -13.17
N PRO A 644 -9.29 22.63 -14.10
CA PRO A 644 -10.22 21.64 -14.62
C PRO A 644 -10.44 20.53 -13.61
N VAL A 645 -11.71 20.26 -13.31
CA VAL A 645 -12.12 19.16 -12.42
C VAL A 645 -13.05 18.24 -13.21
N SER A 646 -12.75 16.95 -13.20
CA SER A 646 -13.53 15.95 -13.92
C SER A 646 -14.44 15.17 -12.97
N LEU A 647 -15.71 15.06 -13.29
CA LEU A 647 -16.69 14.27 -12.55
C LEU A 647 -17.35 13.21 -13.44
N ARG A 648 -17.83 12.13 -12.85
CA ARG A 648 -18.59 11.08 -13.53
C ARG A 648 -20.06 11.24 -13.24
N ALA A 649 -20.88 11.25 -14.28
CA ALA A 649 -22.32 11.32 -14.19
C ALA A 649 -22.98 10.23 -15.05
N HIS A 650 -24.10 9.70 -14.61
CA HIS A 650 -24.93 8.83 -15.44
C HIS A 650 -25.90 9.69 -16.24
N ALA A 651 -25.82 9.62 -17.58
CA ALA A 651 -26.77 10.31 -18.42
C ALA A 651 -28.18 9.68 -18.22
N PRO A 652 -29.24 10.51 -18.07
CA PRO A 652 -30.60 10.01 -17.95
C PRO A 652 -31.06 9.35 -19.24
N GLY A 653 -32.35 8.95 -19.32
CA GLY A 653 -32.97 8.45 -20.56
C GLY A 653 -32.88 9.43 -21.71
N ALA A 654 -33.02 8.95 -22.96
CA ALA A 654 -32.94 9.78 -24.14
C ALA A 654 -33.91 10.98 -24.09
N GLY A 655 -33.44 12.15 -24.50
CA GLY A 655 -34.20 13.40 -24.49
C GLY A 655 -33.35 14.63 -24.44
N GLN A 656 -34.00 15.78 -24.41
CA GLN A 656 -33.38 17.09 -24.21
C GLN A 656 -33.52 17.49 -22.75
N TYR A 657 -32.42 17.93 -22.11
CA TYR A 657 -32.41 18.28 -20.70
C TYR A 657 -31.71 19.63 -20.45
N MET A 658 -32.17 20.32 -19.43
CA MET A 658 -31.41 21.37 -18.79
C MET A 658 -30.63 20.77 -17.64
N LEU A 659 -29.29 20.77 -17.71
CA LEU A 659 -28.41 20.32 -16.64
C LEU A 659 -28.01 21.50 -15.77
N ARG A 660 -28.34 21.41 -14.48
CA ARG A 660 -27.82 22.31 -13.43
C ARG A 660 -26.82 21.57 -12.57
N VAL A 661 -25.68 22.18 -12.32
CA VAL A 661 -24.63 21.59 -11.46
C VAL A 661 -24.40 22.51 -10.28
N SER A 662 -24.44 21.96 -9.08
CA SER A 662 -24.15 22.70 -7.85
C SER A 662 -23.14 21.98 -6.97
N ILE A 663 -22.35 22.77 -6.23
CA ILE A 663 -21.36 22.30 -5.25
C ILE A 663 -21.73 22.93 -3.90
N PRO A 664 -22.58 22.27 -3.10
CA PRO A 664 -23.13 22.84 -1.87
C PRO A 664 -22.05 23.25 -0.85
N ALA A 665 -20.98 22.44 -0.73
CA ALA A 665 -19.88 22.74 0.19
C ALA A 665 -19.16 24.06 -0.10
N MET A 666 -19.30 24.58 -1.33
CA MET A 666 -18.73 25.86 -1.78
C MET A 666 -19.77 26.94 -2.01
N GLY A 667 -21.05 26.63 -1.88
CA GLY A 667 -22.14 27.54 -2.24
C GLY A 667 -22.21 27.87 -3.75
N LEU A 668 -21.64 27.05 -4.61
CA LEU A 668 -21.52 27.26 -6.03
C LEU A 668 -22.68 26.62 -6.80
N VAL A 669 -23.22 27.36 -7.78
CA VAL A 669 -24.19 26.86 -8.75
C VAL A 669 -23.73 27.31 -10.13
N ALA A 670 -23.50 26.36 -11.03
CA ALA A 670 -23.16 26.68 -12.41
C ALA A 670 -24.40 27.10 -13.22
N PRO A 671 -24.24 27.94 -14.24
CA PRO A 671 -25.31 28.22 -15.19
C PRO A 671 -25.90 26.94 -15.78
N ALA A 672 -27.22 26.90 -15.90
CA ALA A 672 -27.89 25.72 -16.47
C ALA A 672 -27.54 25.60 -17.97
N GLN A 673 -27.23 24.37 -18.42
CA GLN A 673 -26.84 24.08 -19.81
C GLN A 673 -27.81 23.12 -20.47
N SER A 674 -28.12 23.36 -21.75
CA SER A 674 -28.91 22.43 -22.55
C SER A 674 -28.04 21.24 -22.99
N VAL A 675 -28.54 20.03 -22.74
CA VAL A 675 -27.82 18.76 -23.03
C VAL A 675 -28.72 17.82 -23.78
N THR A 676 -28.25 17.30 -24.90
CA THR A 676 -28.95 16.26 -25.66
C THR A 676 -28.49 14.87 -25.22
N VAL A 677 -29.41 14.04 -24.74
CA VAL A 677 -29.13 12.65 -24.43
C VAL A 677 -29.73 11.77 -25.51
N MET A 678 -28.88 11.07 -26.26
CA MET A 678 -29.34 10.16 -27.33
C MET A 678 -29.61 8.76 -26.81
N ALA A 679 -30.58 8.07 -27.41
CA ALA A 679 -30.87 6.67 -27.11
C ALA A 679 -29.68 5.81 -27.54
N GLY A 680 -29.29 4.88 -26.66
CA GLY A 680 -28.34 3.79 -26.84
C GLY A 680 -27.11 4.12 -27.72
N GLY A 681 -25.97 3.77 -27.33
CA GLY A 681 -24.78 3.91 -28.13
C GLY A 681 -23.64 3.18 -27.48
N LEU A 682 -22.76 2.67 -28.30
CA LEU A 682 -21.68 1.83 -27.89
C LEU A 682 -20.48 2.70 -27.52
N ASP A 683 -19.81 2.40 -26.41
CA ASP A 683 -18.48 2.95 -26.10
C ASP A 683 -17.46 2.37 -27.05
N THR A 684 -16.22 2.85 -27.01
CA THR A 684 -15.12 2.38 -27.88
C THR A 684 -14.99 0.85 -27.95
N GLY A 685 -15.23 0.12 -26.86
CA GLY A 685 -15.09 -1.34 -26.80
C GLY A 685 -16.10 -2.14 -27.60
N ASP A 686 -17.19 -1.54 -28.04
CA ASP A 686 -18.37 -2.24 -28.60
C ASP A 686 -18.70 -1.87 -30.06
N ARG A 687 -17.92 -0.95 -30.69
CA ARG A 687 -18.23 -0.44 -32.04
C ARG A 687 -17.31 -0.98 -33.13
N PRO A 688 -17.82 -1.11 -34.36
CA PRO A 688 -16.99 -1.37 -35.54
C PRO A 688 -15.93 -0.28 -35.73
N GLY A 689 -14.80 -0.65 -36.33
CA GLY A 689 -13.59 0.16 -36.46
C GLY A 689 -13.75 1.56 -37.07
N ALA A 690 -14.77 1.82 -37.86
CA ALA A 690 -15.05 3.13 -38.45
C ALA A 690 -15.29 4.26 -37.45
N SER A 691 -15.58 3.94 -36.16
CA SER A 691 -15.78 4.93 -35.12
C SER A 691 -14.50 5.31 -34.34
N LEU A 692 -13.39 4.59 -34.58
CA LEU A 692 -12.10 4.78 -33.91
C LEU A 692 -11.07 5.34 -34.93
N VAL A 693 -11.11 6.64 -35.17
CA VAL A 693 -10.23 7.34 -36.10
C VAL A 693 -9.44 8.41 -35.36
N ALA A 694 -8.12 8.44 -35.60
CA ALA A 694 -7.22 9.43 -35.05
C ALA A 694 -6.39 10.10 -36.14
N ALA A 695 -6.20 11.41 -36.03
CA ALA A 695 -5.14 12.13 -36.72
C ALA A 695 -4.04 12.49 -35.73
N TYR A 696 -2.80 12.62 -36.20
CA TYR A 696 -1.66 12.89 -35.35
C TYR A 696 -0.93 14.14 -35.80
N GLU A 697 -0.59 15.00 -34.85
CA GLU A 697 0.29 16.16 -35.04
C GLU A 697 1.49 16.01 -34.11
N VAL A 698 2.67 16.37 -34.60
CA VAL A 698 3.92 16.34 -33.84
C VAL A 698 4.51 17.73 -33.81
N GLU A 699 4.80 18.23 -32.61
CA GLU A 699 5.70 19.39 -32.47
C GLU A 699 7.12 18.95 -32.89
N ARG A 700 7.48 19.24 -34.13
CA ARG A 700 8.87 19.01 -34.61
C ARG A 700 9.74 20.13 -34.02
N PRO A 701 10.78 19.78 -33.25
CA PRO A 701 11.91 20.71 -33.12
C PRO A 701 12.44 21.01 -34.54
N HIS A 702 12.81 22.25 -34.79
CA HIS A 702 13.39 22.67 -36.08
C HIS A 702 14.64 21.83 -36.35
N GLY A 703 14.58 20.87 -37.30
CA GLY A 703 15.64 19.92 -37.65
C GLY A 703 15.16 18.46 -37.67
N GLU A 704 15.95 17.58 -38.24
CA GLU A 704 15.76 16.12 -38.17
C GLU A 704 15.78 15.69 -36.71
N LEU A 705 14.88 14.78 -36.34
CA LEU A 705 14.88 14.16 -35.02
C LEU A 705 16.17 13.36 -34.87
N GLN A 706 17.08 13.83 -34.03
CA GLN A 706 18.39 13.22 -33.77
C GLN A 706 18.47 12.77 -32.31
N GLY A 707 19.04 11.61 -32.07
CA GLY A 707 19.27 11.11 -30.71
C GLY A 707 20.61 10.41 -30.59
N ASP A 708 21.20 10.43 -29.40
CA ASP A 708 22.47 9.75 -29.11
C ASP A 708 22.25 8.29 -28.70
N ARG A 709 23.24 7.43 -28.97
CA ARG A 709 23.23 6.04 -28.48
C ARG A 709 22.96 5.96 -26.98
N ALA A 710 22.09 5.07 -26.57
CA ALA A 710 21.75 4.78 -25.18
C ALA A 710 20.98 5.87 -24.42
N THR A 711 20.43 6.88 -25.07
CA THR A 711 19.57 7.90 -24.49
C THR A 711 18.09 7.73 -24.89
N PHE A 712 17.21 8.43 -24.19
CA PHE A 712 15.80 8.49 -24.54
C PHE A 712 15.54 9.73 -25.40
N MET A 713 14.67 9.58 -26.38
CA MET A 713 14.14 10.71 -27.17
C MET A 713 12.83 11.19 -26.50
N ARG A 714 12.74 12.50 -26.28
CA ARG A 714 11.49 13.14 -25.81
C ARG A 714 10.69 13.64 -27.01
N LEU A 715 9.44 13.24 -27.08
CA LEU A 715 8.55 13.57 -28.18
C LEU A 715 7.16 13.94 -27.65
N ALA A 716 6.60 15.07 -28.10
CA ALA A 716 5.21 15.42 -27.87
C ALA A 716 4.38 15.07 -29.11
N VAL A 717 3.42 14.17 -28.95
CA VAL A 717 2.49 13.74 -30.00
C VAL A 717 1.09 14.15 -29.61
N THR A 718 0.45 14.98 -30.41
CA THR A 718 -0.95 15.36 -30.23
C THR A 718 -1.82 14.49 -31.12
N ALA A 719 -2.68 13.69 -30.52
CA ALA A 719 -3.68 12.90 -31.23
C ALA A 719 -5.03 13.63 -31.19
N ILE A 720 -5.69 13.65 -32.33
CA ILE A 720 -7.00 14.30 -32.54
C ILE A 720 -8.03 13.19 -32.76
N ASN A 721 -9.07 13.16 -31.94
CA ASN A 721 -10.14 12.19 -32.10
C ASN A 721 -11.05 12.61 -33.27
N GLN A 722 -10.84 12.01 -34.41
CA GLN A 722 -11.66 12.22 -35.61
C GLN A 722 -12.79 11.20 -35.77
N GLY A 723 -12.85 10.20 -34.85
CA GLY A 723 -13.90 9.21 -34.84
C GLY A 723 -15.16 9.69 -34.12
N GLU A 724 -16.18 8.82 -34.10
CA GLU A 724 -17.42 9.07 -33.36
C GLU A 724 -17.39 8.54 -31.93
N ALA A 725 -16.41 7.71 -31.58
CA ALA A 725 -16.28 7.10 -30.28
C ALA A 725 -15.46 7.98 -29.32
N ILE A 726 -15.78 7.95 -28.03
CA ILE A 726 -15.03 8.59 -26.97
C ILE A 726 -13.80 7.70 -26.68
N TRP A 727 -12.61 8.27 -26.60
CA TRP A 727 -11.43 7.58 -26.15
C TRP A 727 -11.44 7.48 -24.63
N LEU A 728 -11.41 6.28 -24.10
CA LEU A 728 -11.56 6.02 -22.67
C LEU A 728 -10.21 6.03 -21.94
N SER A 729 -10.18 6.63 -20.77
CA SER A 729 -8.98 6.66 -19.92
C SER A 729 -8.82 5.38 -19.10
N ASN A 730 -7.65 5.21 -18.46
CA ASN A 730 -7.31 4.09 -17.60
C ASN A 730 -8.27 3.84 -16.41
N ALA A 731 -9.19 4.75 -16.14
CA ALA A 731 -10.25 4.60 -15.16
C ALA A 731 -11.47 3.84 -15.69
N SER A 732 -11.50 3.48 -16.96
CA SER A 732 -12.61 2.80 -17.64
C SER A 732 -12.48 1.27 -17.52
N ARG A 733 -13.59 0.56 -17.53
CA ARG A 733 -13.60 -0.90 -17.31
C ARG A 733 -13.21 -1.71 -18.56
N ASN A 734 -13.43 -1.18 -19.76
CA ASN A 734 -13.13 -1.80 -21.06
C ASN A 734 -12.83 -0.71 -22.08
N GLY A 735 -12.00 -1.01 -23.08
CA GLY A 735 -11.72 -0.09 -24.18
C GLY A 735 -10.75 1.03 -23.83
N GLU A 736 -9.88 0.82 -22.83
CA GLU A 736 -8.83 1.76 -22.46
C GLU A 736 -7.96 2.10 -23.66
N MET A 737 -7.69 3.42 -23.84
CA MET A 737 -6.85 3.91 -24.91
C MET A 737 -5.41 4.00 -24.49
N THR A 738 -4.56 3.42 -25.31
CA THR A 738 -3.09 3.51 -25.18
C THR A 738 -2.46 4.01 -26.46
N LEU A 739 -1.45 4.87 -26.33
CA LEU A 739 -0.56 5.19 -27.43
C LEU A 739 0.58 4.17 -27.41
N GLN A 740 0.79 3.53 -28.53
CA GLN A 740 1.85 2.53 -28.73
C GLN A 740 2.93 3.09 -29.63
N CYS A 741 4.19 2.91 -29.25
CA CYS A 741 5.35 3.31 -30.03
C CYS A 741 6.17 2.07 -30.38
N ARG A 742 6.47 1.88 -31.68
CA ARG A 742 7.23 0.73 -32.18
C ARG A 742 8.26 1.13 -33.20
N TRP A 743 9.47 0.62 -33.06
CA TRP A 743 10.52 0.78 -34.09
C TRP A 743 10.34 -0.24 -35.21
N LEU A 744 10.31 0.24 -36.46
CA LEU A 744 10.20 -0.62 -37.67
C LEU A 744 11.59 -0.86 -38.30
N GLY A 745 11.82 -2.09 -38.83
CA GLY A 745 12.99 -2.38 -39.65
C GLY A 745 14.30 -2.69 -38.93
N THR A 746 14.30 -2.71 -37.64
CA THR A 746 15.42 -3.21 -36.83
C THR A 746 15.24 -4.70 -36.61
N GLY A 747 16.26 -5.53 -36.94
CA GLY A 747 16.33 -6.92 -36.47
C GLY A 747 16.44 -6.95 -34.94
N ALA A 748 15.61 -6.17 -34.29
CA ALA A 748 15.60 -5.96 -32.87
C ALA A 748 15.14 -7.23 -32.21
N SER A 749 16.06 -7.85 -31.46
CA SER A 749 15.73 -8.64 -30.29
C SER A 749 14.71 -7.89 -29.44
N ALA A 750 13.82 -8.62 -28.82
CA ALA A 750 12.66 -8.21 -28.03
C ALA A 750 12.95 -7.31 -26.79
N ASP A 751 14.00 -6.49 -26.80
CA ASP A 751 14.41 -5.62 -25.69
C ASP A 751 13.93 -4.16 -25.80
N ALA A 752 13.28 -3.78 -26.91
CA ALA A 752 12.53 -2.53 -26.95
C ALA A 752 11.11 -2.81 -26.45
N GLU A 753 10.91 -2.68 -25.14
CA GLU A 753 9.57 -2.61 -24.56
C GLU A 753 8.78 -1.53 -25.32
N ASP A 754 7.67 -1.93 -25.95
CA ASP A 754 6.73 -1.01 -26.56
C ASP A 754 6.36 0.04 -25.50
N SER A 755 6.75 1.29 -25.73
CA SER A 755 6.41 2.36 -24.79
C SER A 755 4.91 2.60 -24.87
N LEU A 756 4.18 2.15 -23.83
CA LEU A 756 2.73 2.29 -23.72
C LEU A 756 2.40 3.49 -22.84
N VAL A 757 1.81 4.53 -23.42
CA VAL A 757 1.31 5.69 -22.67
C VAL A 757 -0.20 5.74 -22.76
N ARG A 758 -0.85 5.85 -21.61
CA ARG A 758 -2.30 5.83 -21.46
C ARG A 758 -2.88 7.22 -21.54
N VAL A 759 -4.10 7.31 -22.02
CA VAL A 759 -4.87 8.55 -21.96
C VAL A 759 -5.30 8.79 -20.50
N ALA A 760 -4.95 9.95 -19.95
CA ALA A 760 -5.23 10.28 -18.54
C ALA A 760 -6.71 10.64 -18.29
N TYR A 761 -7.39 11.17 -19.33
CA TYR A 761 -8.80 11.53 -19.29
C TYR A 761 -9.45 11.20 -20.63
N GLU A 762 -10.80 11.15 -20.67
CA GLU A 762 -11.55 10.82 -21.87
C GLU A 762 -11.42 11.91 -22.93
N VAL A 763 -11.18 11.50 -24.18
CA VAL A 763 -11.06 12.37 -25.32
C VAL A 763 -12.27 12.21 -26.23
N PHE A 764 -13.09 13.25 -26.30
CA PHE A 764 -14.33 13.24 -27.10
C PHE A 764 -14.04 13.47 -28.58
N PRO A 765 -14.97 13.11 -29.49
CA PRO A 765 -14.89 13.45 -30.90
C PRO A 765 -14.56 14.93 -31.12
N GLY A 766 -13.58 15.21 -31.97
CA GLY A 766 -13.05 16.53 -32.26
C GLY A 766 -12.06 17.10 -31.25
N GLN A 767 -11.85 16.46 -30.10
CA GLN A 767 -10.89 16.91 -29.10
C GLN A 767 -9.47 16.41 -29.39
N ARG A 768 -8.50 17.11 -28.79
CA ARG A 768 -7.06 16.84 -28.90
C ARG A 768 -6.52 16.34 -27.57
N TYR A 769 -5.58 15.42 -27.61
CA TYR A 769 -4.83 14.96 -26.44
C TYR A 769 -3.35 14.87 -26.78
N THR A 770 -2.51 15.55 -26.00
CA THR A 770 -1.05 15.54 -26.18
C THR A 770 -0.39 14.52 -25.27
N PHE A 771 0.34 13.59 -25.85
CA PHE A 771 1.16 12.61 -25.17
C PHE A 771 2.60 13.11 -25.10
N HIS A 772 3.17 13.09 -23.90
CA HIS A 772 4.59 13.33 -23.69
C HIS A 772 5.29 11.99 -23.54
N LEU A 773 6.14 11.67 -24.48
CA LEU A 773 6.78 10.37 -24.64
C LEU A 773 8.26 10.47 -24.29
N GLU A 774 8.77 9.47 -23.56
CA GLU A 774 10.19 9.19 -23.42
C GLU A 774 10.45 7.81 -24.06
N ILE A 775 11.04 7.81 -25.26
CA ILE A 775 11.19 6.62 -26.09
C ILE A 775 12.65 6.20 -26.10
N PRO A 776 12.99 4.97 -25.68
CA PRO A 776 14.36 4.48 -25.78
C PRO A 776 14.82 4.40 -27.24
N LEU A 777 16.02 4.86 -27.51
CA LEU A 777 16.58 4.83 -28.86
C LEU A 777 17.16 3.46 -29.21
N PRO A 778 17.09 3.05 -30.52
CA PRO A 778 17.74 1.84 -30.99
C PRO A 778 19.26 1.86 -30.77
N ARG A 779 19.83 0.70 -30.42
CA ARG A 779 21.28 0.56 -30.21
C ARG A 779 22.11 0.67 -31.49
N GLN A 780 21.47 0.47 -32.63
CA GLN A 780 22.15 0.54 -33.97
C GLN A 780 22.11 1.98 -34.49
N GLN A 781 23.24 2.43 -35.03
CA GLN A 781 23.32 3.70 -35.77
C GLN A 781 22.57 3.63 -37.09
N GLY A 782 22.03 4.75 -37.53
CA GLY A 782 21.39 4.87 -38.81
C GLY A 782 19.98 5.45 -38.75
N ASN A 783 19.29 5.37 -39.87
CA ASN A 783 17.91 5.82 -40.00
C ASN A 783 16.94 4.73 -39.52
N HIS A 784 16.14 5.05 -38.56
CA HIS A 784 15.10 4.17 -38.03
C HIS A 784 13.73 4.82 -38.20
N ILE A 785 12.70 4.01 -38.39
CA ILE A 785 11.31 4.50 -38.46
C ILE A 785 10.62 4.16 -37.16
N LEU A 786 10.15 5.21 -36.46
CA LEU A 786 9.28 5.09 -35.31
C LEU A 786 7.83 5.15 -35.77
N GLU A 787 7.08 4.09 -35.54
CA GLU A 787 5.64 4.05 -35.73
C GLU A 787 4.94 4.35 -34.39
N VAL A 788 4.02 5.33 -34.41
CA VAL A 788 3.24 5.75 -33.25
C VAL A 788 1.76 5.65 -33.60
N GLY A 789 1.00 4.90 -32.83
CA GLY A 789 -0.42 4.72 -33.08
C GLY A 789 -1.23 4.46 -31.80
N LEU A 790 -2.51 4.76 -31.83
CA LEU A 790 -3.44 4.44 -30.76
C LEU A 790 -3.91 2.99 -30.87
N ALA A 791 -4.19 2.40 -29.71
CA ALA A 791 -4.84 1.12 -29.57
C ALA A 791 -5.93 1.19 -28.49
N SER A 792 -7.01 0.46 -28.68
CA SER A 792 -8.08 0.29 -27.70
C SER A 792 -8.02 -1.11 -27.12
N GLU A 793 -8.02 -1.23 -25.79
CA GLU A 793 -8.02 -2.53 -25.10
C GLU A 793 -9.26 -3.34 -25.46
N GLY A 794 -9.07 -4.56 -25.93
CA GLY A 794 -10.15 -5.46 -26.36
C GLY A 794 -10.65 -5.25 -27.78
N VAL A 795 -10.21 -4.19 -28.49
CA VAL A 795 -10.56 -3.91 -29.90
C VAL A 795 -9.34 -4.06 -30.81
N GLY A 796 -8.19 -3.53 -30.39
CA GLY A 796 -6.95 -3.60 -31.15
C GLY A 796 -6.39 -2.24 -31.60
N PRO A 797 -5.27 -2.24 -32.37
CA PRO A 797 -4.66 -1.03 -32.88
C PRO A 797 -5.57 -0.31 -33.89
N PHE A 798 -5.60 1.01 -33.82
CA PHE A 798 -6.36 1.85 -34.79
C PHE A 798 -5.90 1.64 -36.23
N ALA A 799 -4.64 1.31 -36.44
CA ALA A 799 -4.11 0.94 -37.76
C ALA A 799 -4.83 -0.25 -38.39
N SER A 800 -5.24 -1.24 -37.60
CA SER A 800 -6.02 -2.38 -38.06
C SER A 800 -7.48 -2.03 -38.37
N LEU A 801 -7.91 -0.84 -37.96
CA LEU A 801 -9.27 -0.32 -38.11
C LEU A 801 -9.37 0.78 -39.19
N GLY A 802 -8.28 0.99 -39.97
CA GLY A 802 -8.26 1.95 -41.09
C GLY A 802 -7.82 3.38 -40.71
N SER A 803 -7.24 3.57 -39.51
CA SER A 803 -6.63 4.85 -39.11
C SER A 803 -5.12 4.76 -39.22
N ASP A 804 -4.53 5.51 -40.13
CA ASP A 804 -3.08 5.48 -40.41
C ASP A 804 -2.25 5.87 -39.18
N PRO A 805 -1.24 5.09 -38.79
CA PRO A 805 -0.33 5.45 -37.74
C PRO A 805 0.65 6.55 -38.18
N LEU A 806 1.13 7.34 -37.24
CA LEU A 806 2.17 8.31 -37.47
C LEU A 806 3.51 7.59 -37.65
N ARG A 807 4.25 7.93 -38.70
CA ARG A 807 5.60 7.41 -38.95
C ARG A 807 6.63 8.53 -38.97
N LEU A 808 7.63 8.43 -38.14
CA LEU A 808 8.71 9.39 -37.99
C LEU A 808 10.05 8.74 -38.34
N THR A 809 10.82 9.39 -39.20
CA THR A 809 12.21 8.97 -39.45
C THR A 809 13.11 9.62 -38.41
N VAL A 810 13.85 8.82 -37.66
CA VAL A 810 14.78 9.25 -36.62
C VAL A 810 16.19 8.78 -36.98
N HIS A 811 17.13 9.69 -36.99
CA HIS A 811 18.54 9.37 -37.23
C HIS A 811 19.25 9.20 -35.88
N VAL A 812 19.77 8.00 -35.61
CA VAL A 812 20.54 7.68 -34.39
C VAL A 812 22.03 7.77 -34.74
N ARG A 813 22.75 8.67 -34.09
CA ARG A 813 24.19 8.89 -34.26
C ARG A 813 25.08 7.93 -33.47
#